data_d92de853d961d696a720cce999035a8a
#
_entry.id   d92de853d961d696a720cce999035a8a
#
_cell.length_a   1.000
_cell.length_b   1.000
_cell.length_c   1.000
_cell.angle_alpha   90.00
_cell.angle_beta   90.00
_cell.angle_gamma   90.00
#
_symmetry.space_group_name_H-M   'P 1'
#
loop_
_entity.id
_entity.type
_entity.pdbx_description
1 polymer ?
#
loop_
_entity_poly.entity_id
_entity_poly.type
_entity_poly.pdbx_seq_one_letter_code
_entity_poly.pdbx_strand_id
1 'polypeptide(L)'
;MKKTLKPCLLVIFMALLLSNTSLYAADIYVSLKGSDSNAGTKKQPVASLANALRKARELRRLNDPSIKNGINIIIEQGFYQLNEPVVIRPEDSGTAASPTIITKNAGADVVLSGGISISDWKKVGGALPGVSNDIKEKLWVADVPVLGSSDLEFRQMWVDGKKAIRARDWNADKMARILSWNFPAKTCKIPLPAIKGIGNFEDIKGMEMVIQQWWAIANLRIKSVKVTGKEAELTFMEPESRVQSEHPWPAPWISAKTGNSPFYLTNAIQFLDEPGEWYEDLKNGKVYYWPRAGEQMNKAKAVAPYLETLVRMEGTIDNPVSYVFFKGISFQHAGWLRPSQFGHVPHQTGMYMLDAYKLKIPGTPDKKGLENQAWVGRPAAAVEVSYAHHTGFEACSFEHHASTGLDYKRGTYHNEVKGNLFKDIGGSGILIGIFSDEATEAHLPYNPKDEREICTNESITNNLITDVTNEDWGCVGIGAGYVRGINIAHNEISDVSYSGISMGWGWTRTINAMRNNTITANKIHHYGKYLYDVAGIYTLSAQPGSLISNNYIDSIYKAPYPHDPGHWFYLYTDEGSSYFTVKDNWTPAEKYLQNANGPGNVWTGNGPKVADSIKVKAGLESDYRYLLKNSSVNGIGQPLNSVDSGNGNELVIEVILPSSAGLSKALLVEICREKGIAAPAIYQWNNRLLVYAAMNESAALMRQIQSRIQGAEARLYKDVFYKFERKKHCGQEPVKEWDNIILSTNLVKDERMQKEYLGYHATQFEKWPEVAKGFCNADFQELRIFKNGRQLILVISIPKGASLDELNPKTTQNNPRVDNWNNLMKKYQEGIEGTKPGEVWVFFSKNN
;
A
#
# COMPACT_ATOMS: atom_id res chain seq x y z
N MET A 1 25.19 49.26 73.16
CA MET A 1 24.01 49.07 72.27
C MET A 1 24.50 48.40 71.04
N LYS A 2 24.39 47.09 70.98
CA LYS A 2 24.62 46.28 69.73
C LYS A 2 23.30 45.66 69.32
N LYS A 3 22.72 46.10 68.20
CA LYS A 3 21.50 45.54 67.58
C LYS A 3 21.87 44.33 66.81
N THR A 4 21.33 43.19 67.19
CA THR A 4 21.28 41.95 66.46
C THR A 4 20.22 42.08 65.39
N LEU A 5 20.66 41.99 64.13
CA LEU A 5 19.81 41.79 62.95
C LEU A 5 20.44 40.68 62.15
N LYS A 6 19.89 39.49 62.26
CA LYS A 6 19.95 38.37 61.26
C LYS A 6 19.39 37.11 61.95
N PRO A 7 18.18 36.68 61.55
CA PRO A 7 18.08 35.41 60.84
C PRO A 7 16.92 35.33 59.79
N CYS A 8 16.27 36.43 59.36
CA CYS A 8 15.17 36.36 58.37
C CYS A 8 15.62 36.22 56.91
N LEU A 9 16.85 36.54 56.52
CA LEU A 9 17.30 36.48 55.16
C LEU A 9 17.69 35.06 54.72
N LEU A 10 18.07 34.16 55.60
CA LEU A 10 18.49 32.82 55.32
C LEU A 10 17.30 31.85 54.99
N VAL A 11 16.13 32.10 55.57
CA VAL A 11 14.93 31.30 55.36
C VAL A 11 14.27 31.66 54.05
N ILE A 12 14.35 32.92 53.60
CA ILE A 12 13.81 33.34 52.28
C ILE A 12 14.70 32.84 51.14
N PHE A 13 16.02 32.74 51.32
CA PHE A 13 16.91 32.17 50.28
C PHE A 13 16.80 30.63 50.16
N MET A 14 16.44 29.93 51.23
CA MET A 14 16.21 28.50 51.26
C MET A 14 14.80 28.14 50.72
N ALA A 15 13.81 29.05 50.84
CA ALA A 15 12.48 28.91 50.25
C ALA A 15 12.46 29.24 48.74
N LEU A 16 13.40 30.04 48.22
CA LEU A 16 13.55 30.36 46.80
C LEU A 16 14.36 29.32 46.04
N LEU A 17 15.04 28.38 46.70
CA LEU A 17 15.74 27.23 46.07
C LEU A 17 14.85 25.98 45.93
N LEU A 18 13.63 26.02 46.47
CA LEU A 18 12.67 24.92 46.39
C LEU A 18 11.54 25.09 45.35
N SER A 19 11.57 26.14 44.52
CA SER A 19 10.48 26.43 43.58
C SER A 19 10.90 26.65 42.14
N ASN A 20 11.73 25.77 41.61
CA ASN A 20 11.88 25.59 40.15
C ASN A 20 12.18 24.13 39.78
N THR A 21 11.44 23.18 40.31
CA THR A 21 11.26 21.91 39.63
C THR A 21 10.27 22.17 38.51
N SER A 22 10.76 22.52 37.35
CA SER A 22 10.02 22.31 36.12
C SER A 22 9.59 20.85 36.14
N LEU A 23 8.30 20.63 36.36
CA LEU A 23 7.70 19.28 36.38
C LEU A 23 7.72 18.76 34.97
N TYR A 24 8.84 18.22 34.52
CA TYR A 24 8.93 17.42 33.29
C TYR A 24 8.31 16.05 33.57
N ALA A 25 7.78 15.43 32.52
CA ALA A 25 7.44 14.00 32.56
C ALA A 25 8.70 13.17 32.88
N ALA A 26 8.51 11.98 33.45
CA ALA A 26 9.62 11.04 33.65
C ALA A 26 10.08 10.47 32.29
N ASP A 27 11.34 10.68 31.96
CA ASP A 27 11.92 10.17 30.69
C ASP A 27 12.68 8.86 30.91
N ILE A 28 12.32 7.82 30.14
CA ILE A 28 13.02 6.53 30.10
C ILE A 28 13.57 6.32 28.69
N TYR A 29 14.90 6.16 28.58
CA TYR A 29 15.58 6.03 27.29
C TYR A 29 15.84 4.57 26.93
N VAL A 30 15.57 4.22 25.67
CA VAL A 30 15.84 2.92 25.05
C VAL A 30 16.87 3.10 23.93
N SER A 31 17.92 2.28 23.90
CA SER A 31 18.97 2.33 22.89
C SER A 31 19.55 0.96 22.60
N LEU A 32 19.87 0.67 21.32
CA LEU A 32 20.60 -0.55 20.91
C LEU A 32 21.98 -0.68 21.60
N LYS A 33 22.55 0.43 22.12
CA LYS A 33 23.79 0.44 22.86
C LYS A 33 23.57 0.38 24.38
N GLY A 34 22.31 0.28 24.81
CA GLY A 34 21.91 0.20 26.20
C GLY A 34 22.12 -1.18 26.81
N SER A 35 21.76 -1.27 28.08
CA SER A 35 21.66 -2.55 28.80
C SER A 35 20.41 -2.55 29.67
N ASP A 36 19.71 -3.67 29.73
CA ASP A 36 18.51 -3.79 30.55
C ASP A 36 18.76 -3.74 32.06
N SER A 37 20.02 -3.81 32.47
CA SER A 37 20.46 -3.54 33.85
C SER A 37 20.61 -2.05 34.15
N ASN A 38 20.61 -1.15 33.14
CA ASN A 38 20.79 0.28 33.30
C ASN A 38 19.56 0.97 33.93
N ALA A 39 19.79 2.18 34.44
CA ALA A 39 18.74 2.99 35.12
C ALA A 39 17.63 3.49 34.14
N GLY A 40 17.86 3.51 32.84
CA GLY A 40 16.93 4.06 31.84
C GLY A 40 17.10 5.57 31.61
N THR A 41 18.14 6.17 32.17
CA THR A 41 18.45 7.57 31.89
C THR A 41 19.10 7.75 30.51
N LYS A 42 19.18 8.98 30.00
CA LYS A 42 19.82 9.28 28.70
C LYS A 42 21.28 8.81 28.65
N LYS A 43 22.01 8.85 29.77
CA LYS A 43 23.40 8.37 29.85
C LYS A 43 23.50 6.86 30.05
N GLN A 44 22.49 6.23 30.58
CA GLN A 44 22.40 4.81 30.87
C GLN A 44 21.05 4.27 30.39
N PRO A 45 20.83 4.23 29.04
CA PRO A 45 19.59 3.73 28.47
C PRO A 45 19.42 2.22 28.68
N VAL A 46 18.18 1.73 28.71
CA VAL A 46 17.90 0.30 28.61
C VAL A 46 18.04 -0.19 27.18
N ALA A 47 18.19 -1.51 26.99
CA ALA A 47 18.32 -2.09 25.65
C ALA A 47 16.95 -2.36 24.99
N SER A 48 15.92 -2.71 25.78
CA SER A 48 14.64 -3.16 25.26
C SER A 48 13.45 -2.27 25.68
N LEU A 49 12.44 -2.17 24.80
CA LEU A 49 11.18 -1.50 25.11
C LEU A 49 10.44 -2.22 26.26
N ALA A 50 10.49 -3.56 26.31
CA ALA A 50 9.88 -4.35 27.38
C ALA A 50 10.44 -3.94 28.77
N ASN A 51 11.74 -3.70 28.85
CA ASN A 51 12.37 -3.25 30.11
C ASN A 51 12.06 -1.79 30.45
N ALA A 52 11.93 -0.92 29.45
CA ALA A 52 11.46 0.47 29.64
C ALA A 52 10.04 0.48 30.21
N LEU A 53 9.13 -0.35 29.69
CA LEU A 53 7.77 -0.53 30.22
C LEU A 53 7.80 -1.04 31.68
N ARG A 54 8.66 -2.01 31.97
CA ARG A 54 8.83 -2.49 33.35
C ARG A 54 9.23 -1.37 34.31
N LYS A 55 10.16 -0.49 33.89
CA LYS A 55 10.55 0.67 34.71
C LYS A 55 9.40 1.69 34.85
N ALA A 56 8.65 1.91 33.77
CA ALA A 56 7.48 2.79 33.81
C ALA A 56 6.41 2.27 34.81
N ARG A 57 6.12 0.96 34.81
CA ARG A 57 5.23 0.31 35.79
C ARG A 57 5.73 0.51 37.22
N GLU A 58 7.03 0.38 37.44
CA GLU A 58 7.61 0.56 38.76
C GLU A 58 7.43 2.00 39.28
N LEU A 59 7.69 3.01 38.44
CA LEU A 59 7.45 4.41 38.79
C LEU A 59 5.96 4.67 39.12
N ARG A 60 5.03 4.09 38.34
CA ARG A 60 3.58 4.19 38.61
C ARG A 60 3.18 3.47 39.91
N ARG A 61 3.68 2.27 40.13
CA ARG A 61 3.41 1.48 41.33
C ARG A 61 3.86 2.19 42.61
N LEU A 62 5.00 2.91 42.54
CA LEU A 62 5.56 3.69 43.67
C LEU A 62 4.96 5.07 43.80
N ASN A 63 4.06 5.51 42.92
CA ASN A 63 3.58 6.88 42.83
C ASN A 63 4.72 7.91 42.82
N ASP A 64 5.79 7.64 42.07
CA ASP A 64 6.98 8.46 42.00
C ASP A 64 6.61 9.92 41.61
N PRO A 65 7.05 10.95 42.27
CA PRO A 65 6.72 12.36 41.99
C PRO A 65 7.06 12.77 40.53
N SER A 66 8.04 12.15 39.91
CA SER A 66 8.46 12.45 38.52
C SER A 66 7.40 12.18 37.49
N ILE A 67 6.42 11.28 37.76
CA ILE A 67 5.38 10.92 36.81
C ILE A 67 4.18 11.86 36.79
N LYS A 68 4.19 12.96 37.56
CA LYS A 68 3.03 13.85 37.67
C LYS A 68 2.50 14.34 36.30
N ASN A 69 3.39 14.57 35.35
CA ASN A 69 3.05 15.00 33.97
C ASN A 69 3.18 13.87 32.93
N GLY A 70 3.28 12.61 33.35
CA GLY A 70 3.38 11.45 32.49
C GLY A 70 4.75 10.79 32.48
N ILE A 71 4.84 9.77 31.64
CA ILE A 71 6.07 9.01 31.37
C ILE A 71 6.32 9.04 29.86
N ASN A 72 7.51 9.46 29.46
CA ASN A 72 7.98 9.34 28.08
C ASN A 72 8.97 8.17 27.99
N ILE A 73 8.66 7.18 27.16
CA ILE A 73 9.62 6.14 26.75
C ILE A 73 10.21 6.59 25.42
N ILE A 74 11.46 7.08 25.46
CA ILE A 74 12.12 7.71 24.31
C ILE A 74 13.08 6.70 23.68
N ILE A 75 12.77 6.28 22.46
CA ILE A 75 13.57 5.30 21.73
C ILE A 75 14.56 6.01 20.82
N GLU A 76 15.84 5.67 20.94
CA GLU A 76 16.91 6.21 20.09
C GLU A 76 16.88 5.56 18.71
N GLN A 77 17.57 6.21 17.74
CA GLN A 77 17.64 5.71 16.36
C GLN A 77 18.12 4.27 16.30
N GLY A 78 17.39 3.44 15.53
CA GLY A 78 17.80 2.07 15.29
C GLY A 78 16.70 1.15 14.78
N PHE A 79 17.14 -0.05 14.39
CA PHE A 79 16.31 -1.17 13.97
C PHE A 79 16.25 -2.16 15.15
N TYR A 80 15.13 -2.17 15.84
CA TYR A 80 14.90 -3.00 17.01
C TYR A 80 14.18 -4.28 16.61
N GLN A 81 14.94 -5.38 16.49
CA GLN A 81 14.38 -6.71 16.25
C GLN A 81 13.68 -7.18 17.52
N LEU A 82 12.40 -7.53 17.37
CA LEU A 82 11.59 -8.10 18.44
C LEU A 82 11.68 -9.63 18.39
N ASN A 83 11.95 -10.28 19.51
CA ASN A 83 11.94 -11.74 19.63
C ASN A 83 10.57 -12.26 20.09
N GLU A 84 9.75 -11.38 20.67
CA GLU A 84 8.39 -11.62 21.12
C GLU A 84 7.58 -10.33 20.99
N PRO A 85 6.25 -10.41 20.93
CA PRO A 85 5.40 -9.22 20.93
C PRO A 85 5.61 -8.36 22.17
N VAL A 86 5.66 -7.05 22.00
CA VAL A 86 5.60 -6.10 23.11
C VAL A 86 4.18 -6.07 23.66
N VAL A 87 4.00 -6.43 24.92
CA VAL A 87 2.68 -6.48 25.55
C VAL A 87 2.48 -5.26 26.44
N ILE A 88 1.50 -4.44 26.09
CA ILE A 88 1.01 -3.29 26.86
C ILE A 88 -0.18 -3.77 27.70
N ARG A 89 -0.10 -3.58 29.01
CA ARG A 89 -1.06 -4.09 29.98
C ARG A 89 -1.71 -2.95 30.77
N PRO A 90 -2.78 -3.20 31.54
CA PRO A 90 -3.38 -2.19 32.41
C PRO A 90 -2.40 -1.47 33.34
N GLU A 91 -1.32 -2.17 33.77
CA GLU A 91 -0.27 -1.57 34.62
C GLU A 91 0.59 -0.52 33.89
N ASP A 92 0.55 -0.48 32.56
CA ASP A 92 1.21 0.53 31.72
C ASP A 92 0.36 1.79 31.55
N SER A 93 -0.89 1.74 31.96
CA SER A 93 -1.86 2.80 31.79
C SER A 93 -1.39 4.12 32.40
N GLY A 94 -1.71 5.19 31.71
CA GLY A 94 -1.62 6.55 32.24
C GLY A 94 -2.96 7.07 32.72
N THR A 95 -3.02 8.39 32.82
CA THR A 95 -4.23 9.17 33.01
C THR A 95 -4.22 10.35 32.06
N ALA A 96 -5.32 11.10 31.95
CA ALA A 96 -5.33 12.32 31.12
C ALA A 96 -4.25 13.34 31.51
N ALA A 97 -3.95 13.45 32.81
CA ALA A 97 -2.90 14.35 33.33
C ALA A 97 -1.50 13.72 33.29
N SER A 98 -1.39 12.41 33.27
CA SER A 98 -0.13 11.67 33.33
C SER A 98 -0.13 10.50 32.35
N PRO A 99 -0.11 10.74 31.02
CA PRO A 99 -0.11 9.68 30.01
C PRO A 99 1.21 8.89 29.98
N THR A 100 1.20 7.72 29.39
CA THR A 100 2.40 6.98 28.95
C THR A 100 2.60 7.17 27.46
N ILE A 101 3.70 7.79 27.05
CA ILE A 101 4.00 8.11 25.66
C ILE A 101 5.24 7.33 25.23
N ILE A 102 5.09 6.45 24.24
CA ILE A 102 6.18 5.71 23.60
C ILE A 102 6.52 6.47 22.32
N THR A 103 7.70 7.05 22.26
CA THR A 103 8.07 7.95 21.16
C THR A 103 9.53 7.79 20.75
N LYS A 104 9.85 8.29 19.58
CA LYS A 104 11.24 8.35 19.10
C LYS A 104 11.95 9.60 19.61
N ASN A 105 13.28 9.52 19.76
CA ASN A 105 14.09 10.72 19.95
C ASN A 105 13.92 11.66 18.73
N ALA A 106 13.98 12.97 18.95
CA ALA A 106 13.78 13.94 17.88
C ALA A 106 14.73 13.70 16.71
N GLY A 107 14.20 13.60 15.50
CA GLY A 107 14.96 13.32 14.27
C GLY A 107 15.42 11.87 14.08
N ALA A 108 15.12 10.97 15.02
CA ALA A 108 15.51 9.56 14.89
C ALA A 108 14.55 8.78 13.97
N ASP A 109 15.10 7.78 13.30
CA ASP A 109 14.34 6.73 12.64
C ASP A 109 14.35 5.50 13.55
N VAL A 110 13.17 5.12 14.02
CA VAL A 110 12.98 4.00 14.96
C VAL A 110 12.08 2.97 14.31
N VAL A 111 12.60 1.77 14.14
CA VAL A 111 11.89 0.62 13.59
C VAL A 111 11.76 -0.47 14.64
N LEU A 112 10.54 -0.87 14.96
CA LEU A 112 10.23 -2.10 15.69
C LEU A 112 9.91 -3.18 14.65
N SER A 113 10.74 -4.20 14.56
CA SER A 113 10.66 -5.23 13.52
C SER A 113 10.43 -6.62 14.09
N GLY A 114 9.45 -7.34 13.54
CA GLY A 114 9.22 -8.76 13.79
C GLY A 114 9.99 -9.69 12.85
N GLY A 115 10.91 -9.14 12.06
CA GLY A 115 11.66 -9.91 11.07
C GLY A 115 13.04 -10.36 11.53
N ILE A 116 13.53 -11.40 10.89
CA ILE A 116 14.89 -11.95 11.07
C ILE A 116 15.66 -11.75 9.77
N SER A 117 16.92 -11.35 9.89
CA SER A 117 17.82 -11.20 8.74
C SER A 117 18.26 -12.56 8.19
N ILE A 118 18.21 -12.71 6.88
CA ILE A 118 18.79 -13.84 6.15
C ILE A 118 20.14 -13.36 5.59
N SER A 119 21.22 -14.01 6.00
CA SER A 119 22.59 -13.66 5.64
C SER A 119 23.30 -14.79 4.88
N ASP A 120 24.60 -14.59 4.62
CA ASP A 120 25.51 -15.60 4.06
C ASP A 120 25.08 -16.14 2.69
N TRP A 121 24.47 -15.28 1.89
CA TRP A 121 24.07 -15.56 0.53
C TRP A 121 25.25 -15.98 -0.35
N LYS A 122 25.11 -17.11 -1.06
CA LYS A 122 26.11 -17.67 -1.97
C LYS A 122 25.52 -17.89 -3.34
N LYS A 123 26.33 -17.82 -4.39
CA LYS A 123 25.90 -18.27 -5.72
C LYS A 123 25.56 -19.76 -5.68
N VAL A 124 24.50 -20.14 -6.40
CA VAL A 124 24.09 -21.54 -6.51
C VAL A 124 25.17 -22.33 -7.25
N GLY A 125 25.76 -23.31 -6.58
CA GLY A 125 26.75 -24.25 -7.13
C GLY A 125 26.10 -25.58 -7.50
N GLY A 126 26.71 -26.31 -8.43
CA GLY A 126 26.23 -27.65 -8.83
C GLY A 126 24.95 -27.64 -9.67
N ALA A 127 24.37 -28.82 -9.86
CA ALA A 127 23.08 -28.98 -10.53
C ALA A 127 21.92 -28.61 -9.58
N LEU A 128 20.91 -27.90 -10.09
CA LEU A 128 19.68 -27.58 -9.37
C LEU A 128 18.49 -28.18 -10.16
N PRO A 129 17.94 -29.32 -9.72
CA PRO A 129 16.84 -29.96 -10.42
C PRO A 129 15.62 -29.03 -10.57
N GLY A 130 14.99 -29.04 -11.73
CA GLY A 130 13.83 -28.22 -12.03
C GLY A 130 14.13 -26.80 -12.51
N VAL A 131 15.41 -26.41 -12.57
CA VAL A 131 15.87 -25.08 -13.02
C VAL A 131 16.85 -25.22 -14.17
N SER A 132 16.70 -24.43 -15.23
CA SER A 132 17.64 -24.38 -16.34
C SER A 132 19.00 -23.76 -15.92
N ASN A 133 20.07 -24.10 -16.63
CA ASN A 133 21.40 -23.61 -16.25
C ASN A 133 21.55 -22.09 -16.33
N ASP A 134 20.91 -21.45 -17.31
CA ASP A 134 20.92 -19.99 -17.50
C ASP A 134 20.19 -19.25 -16.38
N ILE A 135 19.16 -19.84 -15.80
CA ILE A 135 18.47 -19.32 -14.61
C ILE A 135 19.31 -19.56 -13.37
N LYS A 136 19.81 -20.78 -13.19
CA LYS A 136 20.63 -21.18 -12.03
C LYS A 136 21.81 -20.24 -11.79
N GLU A 137 22.51 -19.81 -12.85
CA GLU A 137 23.65 -18.88 -12.73
C GLU A 137 23.29 -17.52 -12.17
N LYS A 138 22.01 -17.14 -12.23
CA LYS A 138 21.48 -15.89 -11.69
C LYS A 138 21.08 -16.01 -10.22
N LEU A 139 20.87 -17.23 -9.72
CA LEU A 139 20.35 -17.49 -8.40
C LEU A 139 21.40 -17.38 -7.30
N TRP A 140 20.92 -16.96 -6.14
CA TRP A 140 21.62 -17.02 -4.88
C TRP A 140 20.86 -17.90 -3.90
N VAL A 141 21.58 -18.50 -2.97
CA VAL A 141 21.03 -19.38 -1.94
C VAL A 141 21.60 -19.02 -0.58
N ALA A 142 20.75 -19.07 0.44
CA ALA A 142 21.13 -18.95 1.83
C ALA A 142 20.48 -20.07 2.66
N ASP A 143 21.00 -20.28 3.85
CA ASP A 143 20.34 -21.12 4.85
C ASP A 143 19.16 -20.35 5.43
N VAL A 144 18.03 -21.05 5.64
CA VAL A 144 16.90 -20.51 6.41
C VAL A 144 17.34 -20.38 7.86
N PRO A 145 17.09 -19.25 8.55
CA PRO A 145 17.40 -19.10 9.96
C PRO A 145 16.75 -20.18 10.83
N VAL A 146 17.50 -20.74 11.76
CA VAL A 146 16.99 -21.74 12.71
C VAL A 146 16.55 -21.05 14.00
N LEU A 147 15.34 -21.36 14.44
CA LEU A 147 14.74 -20.84 15.68
C LEU A 147 14.50 -22.00 16.66
N GLY A 148 15.29 -22.03 17.69
CA GLY A 148 15.27 -23.17 18.62
C GLY A 148 15.71 -24.46 17.92
N SER A 149 14.78 -25.38 17.65
CA SER A 149 15.04 -26.66 16.99
C SER A 149 14.44 -26.78 15.58
N SER A 150 13.87 -25.72 15.04
CA SER A 150 13.16 -25.74 13.74
C SER A 150 13.65 -24.61 12.82
N ASP A 151 13.63 -24.89 11.53
CA ASP A 151 13.82 -23.84 10.52
C ASP A 151 12.68 -22.82 10.62
N LEU A 152 12.97 -21.53 10.34
CA LEU A 152 11.96 -20.49 10.23
C LEU A 152 11.06 -20.79 9.03
N GLU A 153 9.76 -20.83 9.25
CA GLU A 153 8.78 -20.85 8.16
C GLU A 153 8.29 -19.42 7.91
N PHE A 154 8.28 -18.99 6.65
CA PHE A 154 7.83 -17.65 6.27
C PHE A 154 7.20 -17.64 4.88
N ARG A 155 6.37 -16.65 4.61
CA ARG A 155 5.66 -16.51 3.34
C ARG A 155 6.02 -15.25 2.56
N GLN A 156 6.71 -14.33 3.21
CA GLN A 156 7.16 -13.06 2.64
C GLN A 156 8.64 -12.84 2.93
N MET A 157 9.29 -12.10 2.06
CA MET A 157 10.67 -11.67 2.22
C MET A 157 10.83 -10.27 1.65
N TRP A 158 11.63 -9.44 2.29
CA TRP A 158 12.01 -8.11 1.79
C TRP A 158 13.52 -8.07 1.59
N VAL A 159 13.93 -7.55 0.45
CA VAL A 159 15.35 -7.36 0.12
C VAL A 159 15.58 -5.87 -0.10
N ASP A 160 16.47 -5.26 0.69
CA ASP A 160 16.72 -3.81 0.70
C ASP A 160 15.42 -2.98 0.79
N GLY A 161 14.51 -3.39 1.67
CA GLY A 161 13.22 -2.74 1.90
C GLY A 161 12.19 -2.90 0.78
N LYS A 162 12.44 -3.78 -0.19
CA LYS A 162 11.49 -4.09 -1.28
C LYS A 162 10.96 -5.50 -1.11
N LYS A 163 9.65 -5.66 -1.16
CA LYS A 163 9.01 -6.98 -1.11
C LYS A 163 9.50 -7.84 -2.26
N ALA A 164 10.01 -9.01 -1.95
CA ALA A 164 10.34 -10.04 -2.92
C ALA A 164 9.09 -10.87 -3.25
N ILE A 165 9.04 -11.41 -4.46
CA ILE A 165 7.90 -12.17 -4.96
C ILE A 165 8.12 -13.64 -4.64
N ARG A 166 7.19 -14.28 -3.92
CA ARG A 166 7.24 -15.74 -3.73
C ARG A 166 7.07 -16.40 -5.09
N ALA A 167 8.02 -17.21 -5.52
CA ALA A 167 8.07 -17.81 -6.85
C ALA A 167 6.72 -18.39 -7.27
N ARG A 168 6.22 -18.00 -8.44
CA ARG A 168 4.87 -18.31 -8.92
C ARG A 168 4.85 -18.52 -10.43
N ASP A 169 3.88 -19.29 -10.91
CA ASP A 169 3.70 -19.55 -12.35
C ASP A 169 3.05 -18.38 -13.12
N TRP A 170 2.63 -17.36 -12.40
CA TRP A 170 2.00 -16.16 -12.92
C TRP A 170 3.00 -15.02 -13.07
N ASN A 171 3.21 -14.60 -14.31
CA ASN A 171 4.01 -13.44 -14.64
C ASN A 171 3.11 -12.32 -15.12
N ALA A 172 3.13 -11.19 -14.42
CA ALA A 172 2.28 -10.02 -14.68
C ALA A 172 0.77 -10.36 -14.65
N ASP A 173 0.01 -9.96 -15.66
CA ASP A 173 -1.45 -10.12 -15.71
C ASP A 173 -1.91 -11.43 -16.35
N LYS A 174 -1.08 -12.48 -16.40
CA LYS A 174 -1.36 -13.71 -17.17
C LYS A 174 -1.64 -14.91 -16.27
N MET A 175 -2.60 -14.79 -15.35
CA MET A 175 -3.07 -15.93 -14.58
C MET A 175 -3.68 -17.01 -15.49
N ALA A 176 -3.45 -18.28 -15.17
CA ALA A 176 -4.17 -19.39 -15.77
C ALA A 176 -5.62 -19.43 -15.27
N ARG A 177 -6.49 -20.19 -15.97
CA ARG A 177 -7.87 -20.40 -15.53
C ARG A 177 -8.09 -21.89 -15.26
N ILE A 178 -8.85 -22.21 -14.22
CA ILE A 178 -9.21 -23.61 -13.94
C ILE A 178 -10.03 -24.19 -15.11
N LEU A 179 -9.94 -25.49 -15.30
CA LEU A 179 -10.77 -26.21 -16.26
C LEU A 179 -12.09 -26.64 -15.63
N SER A 180 -12.05 -27.13 -14.39
CA SER A 180 -13.23 -27.49 -13.62
C SER A 180 -12.93 -27.56 -12.12
N TRP A 181 -13.99 -27.44 -11.32
CA TRP A 181 -13.98 -27.72 -9.88
C TRP A 181 -15.00 -28.82 -9.56
N ASN A 182 -14.57 -29.90 -8.94
CA ASN A 182 -15.45 -30.99 -8.51
C ASN A 182 -15.66 -30.90 -6.99
N PHE A 183 -16.77 -30.30 -6.58
CA PHE A 183 -17.11 -30.10 -5.18
C PHE A 183 -17.21 -31.43 -4.38
N PRO A 184 -17.93 -32.50 -4.83
CA PRO A 184 -17.99 -33.75 -4.13
C PRO A 184 -16.65 -34.48 -3.99
N ALA A 185 -15.84 -34.47 -5.03
CA ALA A 185 -14.51 -35.12 -5.01
C ALA A 185 -13.43 -34.23 -4.41
N LYS A 186 -13.71 -32.94 -4.17
CA LYS A 186 -12.77 -31.95 -3.63
C LYS A 186 -11.52 -31.82 -4.50
N THR A 187 -11.69 -31.82 -5.82
CA THR A 187 -10.59 -31.75 -6.79
C THR A 187 -10.77 -30.59 -7.76
N CYS A 188 -9.64 -30.05 -8.24
CA CYS A 188 -9.59 -29.01 -9.25
C CYS A 188 -8.77 -29.48 -10.44
N LYS A 189 -9.31 -29.35 -11.66
CA LYS A 189 -8.55 -29.57 -12.89
C LYS A 189 -8.03 -28.26 -13.46
N ILE A 190 -6.75 -28.28 -13.82
CA ILE A 190 -6.03 -27.15 -14.39
C ILE A 190 -5.34 -27.53 -15.70
N PRO A 191 -5.03 -26.59 -16.61
CA PRO A 191 -4.26 -26.86 -17.82
C PRO A 191 -2.82 -27.25 -17.46
N LEU A 192 -2.30 -28.30 -18.13
CA LEU A 192 -0.94 -28.82 -17.89
C LEU A 192 0.18 -27.76 -17.97
N PRO A 193 0.15 -26.77 -18.88
CA PRO A 193 1.21 -25.75 -18.92
C PRO A 193 1.39 -24.95 -17.63
N ALA A 194 0.36 -24.85 -16.79
CA ALA A 194 0.45 -24.13 -15.52
C ALA A 194 1.41 -24.78 -14.50
N ILE A 195 1.71 -26.08 -14.63
CA ILE A 195 2.61 -26.78 -13.71
C ILE A 195 4.08 -26.81 -14.17
N LYS A 196 4.44 -26.17 -15.27
CA LYS A 196 5.84 -25.98 -15.75
C LYS A 196 6.77 -27.21 -15.56
N GLY A 197 6.30 -28.39 -15.96
CA GLY A 197 7.10 -29.62 -15.87
C GLY A 197 7.15 -30.29 -14.49
N ILE A 198 6.39 -29.83 -13.54
CA ILE A 198 6.15 -30.55 -12.29
C ILE A 198 5.42 -31.85 -12.64
N GLY A 199 6.01 -32.99 -12.33
CA GLY A 199 5.41 -34.31 -12.60
C GLY A 199 4.33 -34.69 -11.58
N ASN A 200 4.02 -35.99 -11.50
CA ASN A 200 3.16 -36.52 -10.44
C ASN A 200 3.95 -36.49 -9.12
N PHE A 201 3.67 -35.54 -8.26
CA PHE A 201 4.28 -35.44 -6.95
C PHE A 201 3.22 -35.70 -5.87
N GLU A 202 3.45 -36.71 -5.06
CA GLU A 202 2.72 -36.89 -3.80
C GLU A 202 3.28 -36.00 -2.67
N ASP A 203 4.46 -35.40 -2.90
CA ASP A 203 5.22 -34.69 -1.86
C ASP A 203 5.71 -33.32 -2.34
N ILE A 204 4.75 -32.45 -2.75
CA ILE A 204 5.06 -31.05 -3.06
C ILE A 204 4.89 -30.21 -1.81
N LYS A 205 5.84 -30.33 -0.88
CA LYS A 205 5.81 -29.60 0.38
C LYS A 205 5.88 -28.09 0.14
N GLY A 206 4.89 -27.36 0.63
CA GLY A 206 4.85 -25.90 0.58
C GLY A 206 4.28 -25.28 -0.70
N MET A 207 3.93 -26.10 -1.71
CA MET A 207 3.27 -25.56 -2.91
C MET A 207 1.80 -25.24 -2.63
N GLU A 208 1.33 -24.11 -3.12
CA GLU A 208 -0.01 -23.61 -2.91
C GLU A 208 -0.65 -23.16 -4.23
N MET A 209 -1.97 -23.25 -4.27
CA MET A 209 -2.81 -22.64 -5.31
C MET A 209 -3.50 -21.40 -4.73
N VAL A 210 -3.30 -20.26 -5.38
CA VAL A 210 -4.06 -19.05 -5.10
C VAL A 210 -5.13 -18.91 -6.16
N ILE A 211 -6.41 -18.97 -5.76
CA ILE A 211 -7.55 -18.94 -6.69
C ILE A 211 -8.46 -17.76 -6.40
N GLN A 212 -8.76 -16.98 -7.42
CA GLN A 212 -9.69 -15.87 -7.35
C GLN A 212 -11.13 -16.39 -7.30
N GLN A 213 -11.90 -15.84 -6.37
CA GLN A 213 -13.31 -16.17 -6.15
C GLN A 213 -14.08 -14.87 -5.97
N TRP A 214 -14.92 -14.48 -6.89
CA TRP A 214 -15.75 -13.26 -6.84
C TRP A 214 -15.06 -12.05 -6.17
N TRP A 215 -15.34 -11.82 -4.88
CA TRP A 215 -14.81 -10.70 -4.08
C TRP A 215 -13.61 -11.05 -3.19
N ALA A 216 -13.05 -12.26 -3.31
CA ALA A 216 -11.96 -12.72 -2.45
C ALA A 216 -11.03 -13.70 -3.17
N ILE A 217 -9.97 -14.14 -2.50
CA ILE A 217 -9.07 -15.19 -2.96
C ILE A 217 -8.94 -16.28 -1.90
N ALA A 218 -8.84 -17.55 -2.34
CA ALA A 218 -8.45 -18.66 -1.47
C ALA A 218 -6.99 -19.05 -1.71
N ASN A 219 -6.27 -19.41 -0.63
CA ASN A 219 -4.95 -20.01 -0.68
C ASN A 219 -5.06 -21.45 -0.20
N LEU A 220 -4.84 -22.41 -1.10
CA LEU A 220 -5.07 -23.82 -0.85
C LEU A 220 -3.75 -24.58 -0.97
N ARG A 221 -3.33 -25.28 0.09
CA ARG A 221 -2.12 -26.12 0.07
C ARG A 221 -2.35 -27.35 -0.80
N ILE A 222 -1.46 -27.60 -1.75
CA ILE A 222 -1.58 -28.72 -2.67
C ILE A 222 -1.09 -29.99 -1.98
N LYS A 223 -1.96 -31.02 -1.98
CA LYS A 223 -1.64 -32.35 -1.44
C LYS A 223 -1.07 -33.25 -2.52
N SER A 224 -1.65 -33.24 -3.71
CA SER A 224 -1.16 -34.04 -4.83
C SER A 224 -1.49 -33.42 -6.19
N VAL A 225 -0.69 -33.76 -7.17
CA VAL A 225 -0.88 -33.42 -8.58
C VAL A 225 -0.88 -34.70 -9.39
N LYS A 226 -1.95 -34.95 -10.16
CA LYS A 226 -2.05 -36.10 -11.08
C LYS A 226 -2.19 -35.60 -12.52
N VAL A 227 -1.19 -35.86 -13.33
CA VAL A 227 -1.19 -35.48 -14.75
C VAL A 227 -1.92 -36.53 -15.59
N THR A 228 -2.83 -36.09 -16.43
CA THR A 228 -3.56 -36.96 -17.39
C THR A 228 -3.71 -36.20 -18.71
N GLY A 229 -2.94 -36.60 -19.74
CA GLY A 229 -2.96 -35.97 -21.05
C GLY A 229 -2.51 -34.51 -20.97
N LYS A 230 -3.43 -33.57 -21.27
CA LYS A 230 -3.17 -32.13 -21.27
C LYS A 230 -3.67 -31.39 -19.99
N GLU A 231 -4.10 -32.15 -18.98
CA GLU A 231 -4.69 -31.65 -17.75
C GLU A 231 -3.91 -32.15 -16.53
N ALA A 232 -3.93 -31.38 -15.46
CA ALA A 232 -3.52 -31.80 -14.15
C ALA A 232 -4.70 -31.71 -13.18
N GLU A 233 -4.91 -32.74 -12.39
CA GLU A 233 -5.88 -32.78 -11.30
C GLU A 233 -5.18 -32.55 -9.98
N LEU A 234 -5.63 -31.54 -9.24
CA LEU A 234 -5.11 -31.14 -7.93
C LEU A 234 -6.04 -31.65 -6.83
N THR A 235 -5.45 -32.15 -5.75
CA THR A 235 -6.11 -32.31 -4.46
C THR A 235 -5.45 -31.40 -3.44
N PHE A 236 -6.18 -31.07 -2.37
CA PHE A 236 -5.73 -30.09 -1.39
C PHE A 236 -5.63 -30.71 0.01
N MET A 237 -4.86 -30.07 0.89
CA MET A 237 -4.76 -30.47 2.30
C MET A 237 -6.05 -30.15 3.06
N GLU A 238 -6.25 -30.81 4.18
CA GLU A 238 -7.31 -30.47 5.13
C GLU A 238 -6.79 -29.46 6.17
N PRO A 239 -7.64 -28.59 6.71
CA PRO A 239 -9.12 -28.56 6.59
C PRO A 239 -9.63 -27.77 5.36
N GLU A 240 -8.79 -27.00 4.65
CA GLU A 240 -9.21 -26.09 3.59
C GLU A 240 -9.87 -26.83 2.41
N SER A 241 -9.44 -28.04 2.10
CA SER A 241 -10.03 -28.88 1.06
C SER A 241 -11.55 -29.09 1.25
N ARG A 242 -11.94 -29.45 2.48
CA ARG A 242 -13.34 -29.62 2.85
C ARG A 242 -14.08 -28.30 2.90
N VAL A 243 -13.54 -27.31 3.62
CA VAL A 243 -14.20 -26.02 3.81
C VAL A 243 -14.44 -25.34 2.47
N GLN A 244 -13.45 -25.30 1.56
CA GLN A 244 -13.57 -24.71 0.23
C GLN A 244 -14.62 -25.42 -0.64
N SER A 245 -14.76 -26.75 -0.51
CA SER A 245 -15.69 -27.52 -1.33
C SER A 245 -17.12 -27.53 -0.81
N GLU A 246 -17.31 -27.33 0.48
CA GLU A 246 -18.63 -27.29 1.13
C GLU A 246 -19.18 -25.87 1.26
N HIS A 247 -18.34 -24.84 1.12
CA HIS A 247 -18.71 -23.45 1.23
C HIS A 247 -19.30 -22.93 -0.09
N PRO A 248 -20.52 -22.37 -0.15
CA PRO A 248 -21.18 -22.01 -1.41
C PRO A 248 -20.68 -20.72 -2.03
N TRP A 249 -20.20 -19.76 -1.26
CA TRP A 249 -19.68 -18.47 -1.74
C TRP A 249 -18.79 -17.73 -0.69
N PRO A 250 -17.77 -16.99 -1.10
CA PRO A 250 -17.27 -16.94 -2.46
C PRO A 250 -16.72 -18.30 -2.89
N ALA A 251 -16.92 -18.66 -4.15
CA ALA A 251 -16.52 -19.97 -4.67
C ALA A 251 -15.88 -19.83 -6.06
N PRO A 252 -15.08 -20.83 -6.49
CA PRO A 252 -14.63 -20.90 -7.86
C PRO A 252 -15.81 -20.95 -8.83
N TRP A 253 -15.72 -20.20 -9.93
CA TRP A 253 -16.77 -20.16 -10.94
C TRP A 253 -16.33 -20.75 -12.27
N ILE A 254 -17.28 -21.25 -13.03
CA ILE A 254 -17.14 -21.70 -14.42
C ILE A 254 -18.05 -20.83 -15.28
N SER A 255 -17.50 -20.12 -16.24
CA SER A 255 -18.26 -19.19 -17.08
C SER A 255 -17.73 -19.13 -18.51
N ALA A 256 -18.59 -19.45 -19.47
CA ALA A 256 -18.30 -19.25 -20.88
C ALA A 256 -18.23 -17.76 -21.27
N LYS A 257 -18.89 -16.88 -20.50
CA LYS A 257 -18.99 -15.43 -20.78
C LYS A 257 -17.77 -14.65 -20.30
N THR A 258 -17.32 -14.90 -19.08
CA THR A 258 -16.23 -14.15 -18.44
C THR A 258 -14.97 -14.99 -18.23
N GLY A 259 -15.01 -16.25 -18.63
CA GLY A 259 -13.98 -17.26 -18.37
C GLY A 259 -14.09 -17.82 -16.95
N ASN A 260 -13.44 -18.96 -16.71
CA ASN A 260 -13.44 -19.63 -15.42
C ASN A 260 -12.58 -18.87 -14.40
N SER A 261 -12.68 -19.21 -13.13
CA SER A 261 -11.85 -18.65 -12.04
C SER A 261 -10.38 -18.66 -12.43
N PRO A 262 -9.71 -17.51 -12.34
CA PRO A 262 -8.26 -17.44 -12.54
C PRO A 262 -7.53 -17.92 -11.29
N PHE A 263 -6.33 -18.44 -11.49
CA PHE A 263 -5.47 -18.91 -10.42
C PHE A 263 -4.00 -18.78 -10.78
N TYR A 264 -3.15 -18.87 -9.79
CA TYR A 264 -1.73 -19.15 -9.96
C TYR A 264 -1.26 -20.15 -8.89
N LEU A 265 -0.16 -20.83 -9.22
CA LEU A 265 0.56 -21.71 -8.29
C LEU A 265 1.78 -20.98 -7.75
N THR A 266 2.14 -21.27 -6.50
CA THR A 266 3.27 -20.60 -5.86
C THR A 266 4.10 -21.57 -5.01
N ASN A 267 5.34 -21.15 -4.74
CA ASN A 267 6.34 -21.86 -3.97
C ASN A 267 6.73 -23.24 -4.56
N ALA A 268 7.11 -23.24 -5.84
CA ALA A 268 7.88 -24.34 -6.43
C ALA A 268 9.12 -23.77 -7.13
N ILE A 269 10.20 -24.52 -7.12
CA ILE A 269 11.46 -24.04 -7.66
C ILE A 269 11.40 -23.78 -9.17
N GLN A 270 10.52 -24.49 -9.88
CA GLN A 270 10.27 -24.35 -11.31
C GLN A 270 9.62 -23.01 -11.69
N PHE A 271 9.03 -22.32 -10.71
CA PHE A 271 8.39 -21.01 -10.89
C PHE A 271 9.37 -19.86 -10.65
N LEU A 272 10.61 -20.14 -10.27
CA LEU A 272 11.64 -19.14 -10.03
C LEU A 272 12.25 -18.73 -11.37
N ASP A 273 11.56 -17.86 -12.11
CA ASP A 273 11.90 -17.55 -13.51
C ASP A 273 11.97 -16.05 -13.83
N GLU A 274 11.77 -15.15 -12.81
CA GLU A 274 11.93 -13.71 -12.96
C GLU A 274 12.79 -13.07 -11.84
N PRO A 275 13.49 -11.94 -12.12
CA PRO A 275 14.20 -11.19 -11.09
C PRO A 275 13.27 -10.67 -9.98
N GLY A 276 13.66 -10.84 -8.74
CA GLY A 276 12.88 -10.46 -7.56
C GLY A 276 12.08 -11.62 -6.97
N GLU A 277 12.12 -12.79 -7.59
CA GLU A 277 11.45 -13.98 -7.06
C GLU A 277 12.34 -14.77 -6.10
N TRP A 278 11.67 -15.41 -5.13
CA TRP A 278 12.29 -16.27 -4.14
C TRP A 278 11.49 -17.56 -3.92
N TYR A 279 12.19 -18.63 -3.58
CA TYR A 279 11.64 -19.94 -3.27
C TYR A 279 12.20 -20.47 -1.96
N GLU A 280 11.33 -20.98 -1.09
CA GLU A 280 11.72 -21.66 0.14
C GLU A 280 11.67 -23.17 -0.06
N ASP A 281 12.82 -23.82 0.07
CA ASP A 281 12.96 -25.26 0.08
C ASP A 281 12.80 -25.78 1.53
N LEU A 282 11.56 -26.02 1.90
CA LEU A 282 11.19 -26.52 3.23
C LEU A 282 11.76 -27.91 3.58
N LYS A 283 12.31 -28.63 2.59
CA LYS A 283 12.90 -29.95 2.80
C LYS A 283 14.37 -29.82 3.24
N ASN A 284 15.08 -28.87 2.66
CA ASN A 284 16.52 -28.73 2.86
C ASN A 284 16.89 -27.47 3.68
N GLY A 285 15.92 -26.73 4.20
CA GLY A 285 16.15 -25.50 4.98
C GLY A 285 16.90 -24.44 4.18
N LYS A 286 16.57 -24.25 2.90
CA LYS A 286 17.23 -23.29 2.02
C LYS A 286 16.24 -22.28 1.46
N VAL A 287 16.73 -21.07 1.22
CA VAL A 287 16.00 -20.06 0.48
C VAL A 287 16.81 -19.66 -0.75
N TYR A 288 16.17 -19.70 -1.92
CA TYR A 288 16.73 -19.30 -3.20
C TYR A 288 16.15 -17.96 -3.61
N TYR A 289 16.96 -17.10 -4.19
CA TYR A 289 16.55 -15.78 -4.62
C TYR A 289 17.20 -15.39 -5.95
N TRP A 290 16.40 -14.83 -6.86
CA TRP A 290 16.90 -14.19 -8.08
C TRP A 290 16.97 -12.68 -7.87
N PRO A 291 18.16 -12.09 -7.64
CA PRO A 291 18.30 -10.66 -7.37
C PRO A 291 17.79 -9.80 -8.52
N ARG A 292 17.17 -8.68 -8.19
CA ARG A 292 16.85 -7.63 -9.15
C ARG A 292 18.11 -6.94 -9.63
N ALA A 293 18.00 -6.23 -10.76
CA ALA A 293 19.10 -5.42 -11.26
C ALA A 293 19.58 -4.42 -10.20
N GLY A 294 20.89 -4.42 -9.92
CA GLY A 294 21.54 -3.54 -8.95
C GLY A 294 21.57 -4.07 -7.51
N GLU A 295 20.88 -5.13 -7.16
CA GLU A 295 20.98 -5.75 -5.84
C GLU A 295 22.30 -6.54 -5.71
N GLN A 296 23.02 -6.30 -4.62
CA GLN A 296 24.29 -6.96 -4.31
C GLN A 296 24.10 -7.88 -3.12
N MET A 297 23.84 -9.17 -3.34
CA MET A 297 23.45 -10.11 -2.28
C MET A 297 24.48 -10.30 -1.15
N ASN A 298 25.74 -10.01 -1.39
CA ASN A 298 26.77 -9.97 -0.35
C ASN A 298 26.67 -8.77 0.60
N LYS A 299 25.80 -7.80 0.30
CA LYS A 299 25.56 -6.58 1.11
C LYS A 299 24.07 -6.33 1.35
N ALA A 300 23.19 -6.96 0.58
CA ALA A 300 21.76 -6.77 0.65
C ALA A 300 21.21 -7.21 2.01
N LYS A 301 20.27 -6.42 2.52
CA LYS A 301 19.53 -6.74 3.75
C LYS A 301 18.27 -7.51 3.37
N ALA A 302 18.34 -8.84 3.45
CA ALA A 302 17.17 -9.69 3.31
C ALA A 302 16.55 -9.96 4.68
N VAL A 303 15.23 -9.74 4.81
CA VAL A 303 14.48 -9.91 6.05
C VAL A 303 13.26 -10.78 5.80
N ALA A 304 13.10 -11.84 6.59
CA ALA A 304 11.89 -12.67 6.64
C ALA A 304 11.13 -12.41 7.94
N PRO A 305 9.79 -12.33 7.92
CA PRO A 305 9.01 -12.11 9.14
C PRO A 305 9.05 -13.36 10.04
N TYR A 306 9.19 -13.14 11.32
CA TYR A 306 9.15 -14.15 12.35
C TYR A 306 7.89 -14.03 13.22
N LEU A 307 7.54 -12.80 13.62
CA LEU A 307 6.35 -12.53 14.41
C LEU A 307 5.17 -12.17 13.50
N GLU A 308 3.99 -12.67 13.79
CA GLU A 308 2.75 -12.21 13.17
C GLU A 308 2.19 -10.93 13.84
N THR A 309 2.51 -10.74 15.12
CA THR A 309 2.12 -9.55 15.90
C THR A 309 3.32 -8.96 16.62
N LEU A 310 3.50 -7.65 16.51
CA LEU A 310 4.62 -6.89 17.09
C LEU A 310 4.26 -6.26 18.44
N VAL A 311 3.02 -5.77 18.54
CA VAL A 311 2.51 -5.13 19.75
C VAL A 311 1.11 -5.65 20.05
N ARG A 312 0.89 -6.03 21.29
CA ARG A 312 -0.43 -6.33 21.84
C ARG A 312 -0.75 -5.38 22.96
N MET A 313 -1.84 -4.66 22.82
CA MET A 313 -2.42 -3.84 23.87
C MET A 313 -3.61 -4.60 24.44
N GLU A 314 -3.44 -5.20 25.62
CA GLU A 314 -4.36 -6.19 26.16
C GLU A 314 -4.87 -5.75 27.54
N GLY A 315 -6.06 -5.15 27.60
CA GLY A 315 -6.81 -4.95 28.82
C GLY A 315 -7.82 -6.06 29.07
N THR A 316 -8.70 -5.82 30.02
CA THR A 316 -9.91 -6.58 30.26
C THR A 316 -11.10 -5.63 30.33
N ILE A 317 -12.32 -6.16 30.24
CA ILE A 317 -13.54 -5.35 30.30
C ILE A 317 -13.65 -4.51 31.59
N ASP A 318 -13.12 -5.03 32.71
CA ASP A 318 -13.14 -4.35 34.03
C ASP A 318 -11.83 -3.62 34.34
N ASN A 319 -10.75 -3.89 33.61
CA ASN A 319 -9.47 -3.23 33.78
C ASN A 319 -8.82 -2.96 32.41
N PRO A 320 -9.34 -1.99 31.64
CA PRO A 320 -8.81 -1.68 30.33
C PRO A 320 -7.45 -0.95 30.40
N VAL A 321 -6.69 -1.03 29.30
CA VAL A 321 -5.51 -0.17 29.11
C VAL A 321 -5.97 1.25 28.80
N SER A 322 -5.34 2.27 29.37
CA SER A 322 -5.74 3.65 29.16
C SER A 322 -4.56 4.63 29.07
N TYR A 323 -4.73 5.67 28.24
CA TYR A 323 -3.79 6.78 28.07
C TYR A 323 -2.36 6.33 27.76
N VAL A 324 -2.22 5.38 26.82
CA VAL A 324 -0.96 4.94 26.24
C VAL A 324 -0.91 5.32 24.77
N PHE A 325 0.14 6.02 24.35
CA PHE A 325 0.28 6.54 22.99
C PHE A 325 1.60 6.14 22.37
N PHE A 326 1.55 5.75 21.09
CA PHE A 326 2.72 5.56 20.24
C PHE A 326 2.86 6.75 19.28
N LYS A 327 4.05 7.36 19.22
CA LYS A 327 4.30 8.53 18.37
C LYS A 327 5.56 8.39 17.54
N GLY A 328 5.42 8.47 16.23
CA GLY A 328 6.54 8.50 15.28
C GLY A 328 7.33 7.20 15.17
N ILE A 329 6.76 6.07 15.54
CA ILE A 329 7.39 4.74 15.49
C ILE A 329 7.03 4.04 14.18
N SER A 330 7.98 3.34 13.58
CA SER A 330 7.75 2.45 12.44
C SER A 330 7.62 1.00 12.92
N PHE A 331 6.51 0.35 12.57
CA PHE A 331 6.25 -1.07 12.79
C PHE A 331 6.47 -1.79 11.46
N GLN A 332 7.34 -2.82 11.45
CA GLN A 332 7.70 -3.51 10.21
C GLN A 332 7.84 -5.03 10.36
N HIS A 333 7.64 -5.75 9.26
CA HIS A 333 7.92 -7.17 9.09
C HIS A 333 7.10 -8.08 10.04
N ALA A 334 5.77 -7.89 10.06
CA ALA A 334 4.86 -8.86 10.64
C ALA A 334 4.44 -9.89 9.58
N GLY A 335 4.41 -11.16 9.96
CA GLY A 335 4.16 -12.31 9.10
C GLY A 335 2.67 -12.66 8.93
N TRP A 336 2.42 -13.69 8.11
CA TRP A 336 1.11 -14.33 7.94
C TRP A 336 1.29 -15.78 7.52
N LEU A 337 1.29 -16.69 8.48
CA LEU A 337 1.60 -18.12 8.25
C LEU A 337 0.37 -18.99 8.00
N ARG A 338 -0.82 -18.49 8.34
CA ARG A 338 -2.05 -19.26 8.23
C ARG A 338 -2.21 -20.00 6.89
N PRO A 339 -2.00 -19.37 5.71
CA PRO A 339 -2.19 -20.09 4.44
C PRO A 339 -1.27 -21.30 4.27
N SER A 340 -0.03 -21.26 4.77
CA SER A 340 0.89 -22.40 4.71
C SER A 340 0.58 -23.46 5.74
N GLN A 341 -0.05 -23.12 6.87
CA GLN A 341 -0.30 -24.05 7.97
C GLN A 341 -1.69 -24.70 7.91
N PHE A 342 -2.72 -23.94 7.51
CA PHE A 342 -4.12 -24.36 7.56
C PHE A 342 -4.90 -24.07 6.28
N GLY A 343 -4.24 -23.50 5.25
CA GLY A 343 -4.92 -22.91 4.12
C GLY A 343 -5.71 -21.64 4.50
N HIS A 344 -6.24 -20.95 3.50
CA HIS A 344 -7.08 -19.77 3.69
C HIS A 344 -8.28 -19.86 2.78
N VAL A 345 -9.46 -20.12 3.35
CA VAL A 345 -10.75 -20.05 2.66
C VAL A 345 -11.40 -18.73 3.06
N PRO A 346 -11.59 -17.79 2.14
CA PRO A 346 -11.99 -16.44 2.51
C PRO A 346 -13.46 -16.35 2.86
N HIS A 347 -13.79 -15.34 3.68
CA HIS A 347 -15.16 -14.88 3.89
C HIS A 347 -15.35 -13.50 3.24
N GLN A 348 -15.14 -12.40 3.96
CA GLN A 348 -15.20 -11.03 3.48
C GLN A 348 -14.31 -10.13 4.36
N THR A 349 -13.81 -9.01 3.81
CA THR A 349 -13.02 -8.02 4.55
C THR A 349 -11.76 -8.62 5.22
N GLY A 350 -11.17 -9.69 4.64
CA GLY A 350 -10.03 -10.42 5.20
C GLY A 350 -10.38 -11.46 6.25
N MET A 351 -11.64 -11.54 6.69
CA MET A 351 -12.07 -12.64 7.54
C MET A 351 -12.07 -13.95 6.75
N TYR A 352 -11.88 -15.07 7.43
CA TYR A 352 -11.79 -16.38 6.81
C TYR A 352 -12.66 -17.42 7.51
N MET A 353 -12.99 -18.50 6.79
CA MET A 353 -13.78 -19.59 7.32
C MET A 353 -12.92 -20.55 8.13
N LEU A 354 -13.33 -20.82 9.36
CA LEU A 354 -12.75 -21.88 10.21
C LEU A 354 -13.39 -23.23 9.93
N ASP A 355 -14.65 -23.24 9.50
CA ASP A 355 -15.41 -24.43 9.15
C ASP A 355 -16.40 -24.11 8.03
N ALA A 356 -16.87 -25.14 7.32
CA ALA A 356 -17.94 -25.03 6.36
C ALA A 356 -19.28 -24.68 7.04
N TYR A 357 -20.29 -24.40 6.25
CA TYR A 357 -21.62 -24.10 6.75
C TYR A 357 -22.16 -25.15 7.72
N LYS A 358 -22.95 -24.66 8.67
CA LYS A 358 -23.72 -25.49 9.58
C LYS A 358 -25.20 -25.25 9.34
N LEU A 359 -26.02 -26.24 9.74
CA LEU A 359 -27.47 -26.12 9.66
C LEU A 359 -27.94 -24.89 10.43
N LYS A 360 -28.92 -24.21 9.88
CA LYS A 360 -29.51 -23.03 10.46
C LYS A 360 -30.03 -23.26 11.88
N ILE A 361 -29.65 -22.39 12.79
CA ILE A 361 -30.16 -22.40 14.15
C ILE A 361 -31.62 -21.90 14.13
N PRO A 362 -32.58 -22.59 14.76
CA PRO A 362 -33.95 -22.12 14.86
C PRO A 362 -34.03 -20.67 15.40
N GLY A 363 -34.83 -19.84 14.74
CA GLY A 363 -34.95 -18.44 15.12
C GLY A 363 -33.93 -17.48 14.50
N THR A 364 -32.94 -18.01 13.75
CA THR A 364 -32.02 -17.16 12.97
C THR A 364 -32.82 -16.34 11.97
N PRO A 365 -32.66 -15.00 11.94
CA PRO A 365 -33.27 -14.15 10.93
C PRO A 365 -32.82 -14.61 9.55
N ASP A 366 -33.75 -14.63 8.63
CA ASP A 366 -33.74 -15.49 7.55
C ASP A 366 -33.20 -15.09 6.25
N LYS A 367 -32.39 -15.93 5.72
CA LYS A 367 -32.48 -16.19 4.28
C LYS A 367 -32.95 -17.62 4.10
N LYS A 368 -34.13 -17.79 3.50
CA LYS A 368 -34.74 -19.08 3.24
C LYS A 368 -33.76 -20.03 2.56
N GLY A 369 -33.46 -21.15 3.18
CA GLY A 369 -32.58 -22.18 2.64
C GLY A 369 -31.08 -21.96 2.89
N LEU A 370 -30.69 -20.92 3.62
CA LEU A 370 -29.30 -20.78 4.04
C LEU A 370 -28.96 -21.62 5.26
N GLU A 371 -27.77 -22.19 5.26
CA GLU A 371 -27.11 -22.69 6.43
C GLU A 371 -26.36 -21.53 7.12
N ASN A 372 -26.21 -21.64 8.42
CA ASN A 372 -25.47 -20.65 9.18
C ASN A 372 -23.99 -20.69 8.83
N GLN A 373 -23.39 -19.53 8.59
CA GLN A 373 -21.95 -19.37 8.55
C GLN A 373 -21.46 -19.25 9.99
N ALA A 374 -21.17 -20.40 10.60
CA ALA A 374 -20.55 -20.41 11.90
C ALA A 374 -19.04 -20.38 11.74
N TRP A 375 -18.33 -19.81 12.73
CA TRP A 375 -16.88 -19.93 12.85
C TRP A 375 -16.10 -19.15 11.80
N VAL A 376 -16.20 -17.84 11.90
CA VAL A 376 -15.36 -16.89 11.18
C VAL A 376 -14.09 -16.66 11.99
N GLY A 377 -12.93 -16.79 11.35
CA GLY A 377 -11.63 -16.44 11.92
C GLY A 377 -11.20 -15.04 11.52
N ARG A 378 -10.39 -14.44 12.36
CA ARG A 378 -9.83 -13.10 12.16
C ARG A 378 -8.36 -13.19 11.77
N PRO A 379 -7.89 -12.43 10.75
CA PRO A 379 -6.47 -12.40 10.39
C PRO A 379 -5.62 -11.80 11.51
N ALA A 380 -4.36 -12.20 11.60
CA ALA A 380 -3.39 -11.57 12.48
C ALA A 380 -3.15 -10.12 12.08
N ALA A 381 -2.77 -9.28 13.04
CA ALA A 381 -2.39 -7.90 12.81
C ALA A 381 -1.02 -7.58 13.43
N ALA A 382 -0.27 -6.69 12.78
CA ALA A 382 1.01 -6.24 13.31
C ALA A 382 0.86 -5.56 14.67
N VAL A 383 -0.25 -4.86 14.88
CA VAL A 383 -0.63 -4.28 16.18
C VAL A 383 -2.07 -4.64 16.49
N GLU A 384 -2.29 -5.27 17.63
CA GLU A 384 -3.60 -5.67 18.14
C GLU A 384 -3.96 -4.89 19.40
N VAL A 385 -5.21 -4.42 19.48
CA VAL A 385 -5.73 -3.65 20.61
C VAL A 385 -7.06 -4.24 21.08
N SER A 386 -7.15 -4.58 22.35
CA SER A 386 -8.37 -5.10 22.99
C SER A 386 -8.55 -4.44 24.36
N TYR A 387 -9.79 -4.07 24.67
CA TYR A 387 -10.15 -3.44 25.93
C TYR A 387 -9.19 -2.30 26.31
N ALA A 388 -9.18 -1.27 25.46
CA ALA A 388 -8.34 -0.09 25.63
C ALA A 388 -9.12 1.19 25.32
N HIS A 389 -8.81 2.27 26.04
CA HIS A 389 -9.47 3.55 25.80
C HIS A 389 -8.51 4.73 25.94
N HIS A 390 -8.80 5.81 25.20
CA HIS A 390 -7.97 7.01 25.18
C HIS A 390 -6.50 6.66 24.89
N THR A 391 -6.29 5.71 23.97
CA THR A 391 -4.97 5.35 23.47
C THR A 391 -4.83 5.81 22.02
N GLY A 392 -3.62 5.76 21.46
CA GLY A 392 -3.50 6.19 20.08
C GLY A 392 -2.16 5.92 19.43
N PHE A 393 -2.22 6.06 18.09
CA PHE A 393 -1.07 6.01 17.20
C PHE A 393 -1.04 7.31 16.40
N GLU A 394 0.01 8.08 16.55
CA GLU A 394 0.19 9.38 15.90
C GLU A 394 1.52 9.44 15.13
N ALA A 395 1.46 9.86 13.87
CA ALA A 395 2.64 9.99 13.01
C ALA A 395 3.52 8.73 12.94
N CYS A 396 2.92 7.55 13.13
CA CYS A 396 3.55 6.24 13.01
C CYS A 396 3.55 5.75 11.56
N SER A 397 4.36 4.73 11.25
CA SER A 397 4.25 3.99 10.00
C SER A 397 4.07 2.50 10.27
N PHE A 398 3.20 1.88 9.47
CA PHE A 398 2.93 0.45 9.41
C PHE A 398 3.31 -0.01 8.02
N GLU A 399 4.44 -0.69 7.90
CA GLU A 399 5.03 -1.03 6.60
C GLU A 399 5.56 -2.46 6.59
N HIS A 400 5.57 -3.07 5.41
CA HIS A 400 6.14 -4.42 5.24
C HIS A 400 5.44 -5.48 6.11
N HIS A 401 4.11 -5.49 6.10
CA HIS A 401 3.34 -6.50 6.81
C HIS A 401 2.69 -7.48 5.85
N ALA A 402 2.63 -8.74 6.26
CA ALA A 402 2.03 -9.80 5.46
C ALA A 402 0.50 -9.88 5.62
N SER A 403 -0.04 -9.40 6.74
CA SER A 403 -1.47 -9.37 7.05
C SER A 403 -1.90 -7.96 7.47
N THR A 404 -2.83 -7.81 8.41
CA THR A 404 -3.40 -6.52 8.82
C THR A 404 -2.37 -5.62 9.51
N GLY A 405 -2.41 -4.31 9.25
CA GLY A 405 -1.53 -3.35 9.90
C GLY A 405 -1.90 -3.08 11.36
N LEU A 406 -3.13 -2.61 11.60
CA LEU A 406 -3.63 -2.25 12.93
C LEU A 406 -5.06 -2.79 13.14
N ASP A 407 -5.33 -3.36 14.31
CA ASP A 407 -6.61 -3.98 14.62
C ASP A 407 -7.12 -3.63 16.01
N TYR A 408 -8.24 -2.88 16.07
CA TYR A 408 -9.02 -2.64 17.29
C TYR A 408 -10.13 -3.69 17.41
N LYS A 409 -9.89 -4.74 18.19
CA LYS A 409 -10.68 -5.99 18.15
C LYS A 409 -12.02 -5.88 18.89
N ARG A 410 -11.99 -5.49 20.16
CA ARG A 410 -13.20 -5.41 21.02
C ARG A 410 -12.98 -4.54 22.24
N GLY A 411 -14.08 -4.00 22.78
CA GLY A 411 -14.09 -3.27 24.04
C GLY A 411 -13.19 -2.05 24.04
N THR A 412 -13.01 -1.42 22.90
CA THR A 412 -12.17 -0.24 22.75
C THR A 412 -13.02 1.01 22.58
N TYR A 413 -12.59 2.16 23.12
CA TYR A 413 -13.35 3.39 22.98
C TYR A 413 -12.50 4.66 23.15
N HIS A 414 -12.88 5.70 22.38
CA HIS A 414 -12.18 7.00 22.39
C HIS A 414 -10.69 6.91 22.07
N ASN A 415 -10.31 6.00 21.17
CA ASN A 415 -8.93 5.89 20.68
C ASN A 415 -8.73 6.74 19.42
N GLU A 416 -7.50 7.13 19.14
CA GLU A 416 -7.15 7.98 18.02
C GLU A 416 -6.07 7.33 17.14
N VAL A 417 -6.35 7.21 15.84
CA VAL A 417 -5.40 6.80 14.81
C VAL A 417 -5.24 7.96 13.84
N LYS A 418 -4.14 8.71 13.94
CA LYS A 418 -4.04 10.01 13.29
C LYS A 418 -2.68 10.27 12.65
N GLY A 419 -2.71 10.68 11.39
CA GLY A 419 -1.49 11.11 10.70
C GLY A 419 -0.49 9.99 10.45
N ASN A 420 -0.95 8.72 10.29
CA ASN A 420 -0.10 7.57 10.10
C ASN A 420 0.01 7.19 8.63
N LEU A 421 1.10 6.50 8.29
CA LEU A 421 1.31 5.83 7.01
C LEU A 421 1.03 4.33 7.15
N PHE A 422 0.17 3.78 6.28
CA PHE A 422 -0.04 2.34 6.09
C PHE A 422 0.36 2.01 4.66
N LYS A 423 1.41 1.20 4.47
CA LYS A 423 1.96 0.92 3.14
C LYS A 423 2.63 -0.45 3.07
N ASP A 424 2.57 -1.10 1.90
CA ASP A 424 3.09 -2.46 1.68
C ASP A 424 2.57 -3.44 2.74
N ILE A 425 1.23 -3.57 2.78
CA ILE A 425 0.52 -4.43 3.73
C ILE A 425 -0.25 -5.50 2.96
N GLY A 426 -0.04 -6.76 3.32
CA GLY A 426 -0.68 -7.90 2.68
C GLY A 426 -2.18 -7.98 2.90
N GLY A 427 -2.65 -7.59 4.09
CA GLY A 427 -4.05 -7.57 4.50
C GLY A 427 -4.65 -6.16 4.56
N SER A 428 -5.65 -5.96 5.41
CA SER A 428 -6.29 -4.66 5.62
C SER A 428 -5.34 -3.65 6.27
N GLY A 429 -5.47 -2.38 5.90
CA GLY A 429 -4.72 -1.33 6.59
C GLY A 429 -5.12 -1.24 8.05
N ILE A 430 -6.43 -1.06 8.31
CA ILE A 430 -7.01 -0.94 9.65
C ILE A 430 -8.27 -1.79 9.75
N LEU A 431 -8.42 -2.55 10.83
CA LEU A 431 -9.64 -3.24 11.23
C LEU A 431 -10.16 -2.71 12.56
N ILE A 432 -11.50 -2.64 12.72
CA ILE A 432 -12.15 -2.12 13.93
C ILE A 432 -13.41 -2.92 14.22
N GLY A 433 -13.62 -3.33 15.47
CA GLY A 433 -14.84 -3.98 15.94
C GLY A 433 -14.89 -5.47 15.65
N ILE A 434 -16.00 -6.08 15.99
CA ILE A 434 -16.26 -7.52 15.90
C ILE A 434 -16.80 -7.86 14.52
N PHE A 435 -16.32 -8.97 13.95
CA PHE A 435 -16.71 -9.51 12.63
C PHE A 435 -17.29 -10.93 12.73
N SER A 436 -18.06 -11.21 13.76
CA SER A 436 -18.54 -12.56 14.08
C SER A 436 -17.42 -13.59 14.35
N ASP A 437 -16.24 -13.13 14.59
CA ASP A 437 -15.15 -13.93 15.15
C ASP A 437 -15.52 -14.40 16.57
N GLU A 438 -14.92 -15.48 17.02
CA GLU A 438 -15.22 -16.11 18.30
C GLU A 438 -16.61 -16.78 18.40
N ALA A 439 -16.94 -17.57 17.38
CA ALA A 439 -18.11 -18.43 17.37
C ALA A 439 -19.48 -17.74 17.34
N THR A 440 -19.54 -16.48 16.97
CA THR A 440 -20.81 -15.78 16.72
C THR A 440 -21.30 -16.08 15.31
N GLU A 441 -22.55 -16.48 15.14
CA GLU A 441 -23.14 -16.71 13.82
C GLU A 441 -23.22 -15.40 13.01
N ALA A 442 -22.71 -15.41 11.78
CA ALA A 442 -22.48 -14.20 10.99
C ALA A 442 -23.76 -13.41 10.65
N HIS A 443 -24.91 -14.07 10.52
CA HIS A 443 -26.19 -13.45 10.18
C HIS A 443 -27.05 -13.06 11.38
N LEU A 444 -26.63 -13.35 12.60
CA LEU A 444 -27.31 -12.88 13.80
C LEU A 444 -26.97 -11.43 14.07
N PRO A 445 -27.97 -10.59 14.45
CA PRO A 445 -27.71 -9.23 14.89
C PRO A 445 -26.87 -9.26 16.18
N TYR A 446 -25.72 -8.61 16.16
CA TYR A 446 -24.83 -8.53 17.31
C TYR A 446 -25.35 -7.49 18.31
N ASN A 447 -25.77 -7.96 19.48
CA ASN A 447 -26.20 -7.13 20.60
C ASN A 447 -25.65 -7.76 21.89
N PRO A 448 -24.42 -7.44 22.29
CA PRO A 448 -23.82 -8.05 23.47
C PRO A 448 -24.55 -7.62 24.74
N LYS A 449 -24.59 -8.51 25.76
CA LYS A 449 -25.18 -8.20 27.06
C LYS A 449 -24.44 -7.08 27.78
N ASP A 450 -23.13 -7.04 27.64
CA ASP A 450 -22.32 -5.95 28.14
C ASP A 450 -21.90 -5.06 26.95
N GLU A 451 -22.49 -3.88 26.87
CA GLU A 451 -22.20 -2.94 25.77
C GLU A 451 -20.76 -2.44 25.76
N ARG A 452 -19.98 -2.63 26.83
CA ARG A 452 -18.56 -2.29 26.89
C ARG A 452 -17.71 -3.18 25.96
N GLU A 453 -18.25 -4.29 25.43
CA GLU A 453 -17.60 -5.10 24.42
C GLU A 453 -17.55 -4.43 23.04
N ILE A 454 -18.42 -3.46 22.78
CA ILE A 454 -18.52 -2.79 21.48
C ILE A 454 -17.39 -1.75 21.34
N CYS A 455 -16.73 -1.73 20.19
CA CYS A 455 -15.82 -0.64 19.84
C CYS A 455 -16.64 0.62 19.57
N THR A 456 -16.36 1.71 20.34
CA THR A 456 -17.18 2.93 20.31
C THR A 456 -16.32 4.21 20.24
N ASN A 457 -16.81 5.20 19.48
CA ASN A 457 -16.22 6.55 19.39
C ASN A 457 -14.72 6.54 19.00
N GLU A 458 -14.30 5.61 18.17
CA GLU A 458 -12.94 5.60 17.61
C GLU A 458 -12.77 6.69 16.56
N SER A 459 -11.64 7.34 16.51
CA SER A 459 -11.31 8.40 15.56
C SER A 459 -10.15 7.98 14.65
N ILE A 460 -10.44 7.77 13.37
CA ILE A 460 -9.47 7.39 12.34
C ILE A 460 -9.35 8.54 11.35
N THR A 461 -8.32 9.36 11.49
CA THR A 461 -8.24 10.63 10.76
C THR A 461 -6.86 10.91 10.16
N ASN A 462 -6.86 11.51 8.98
CA ASN A 462 -5.63 11.99 8.33
C ASN A 462 -4.57 10.91 8.10
N ASN A 463 -4.96 9.65 7.91
CA ASN A 463 -4.02 8.58 7.59
C ASN A 463 -3.89 8.43 6.07
N LEU A 464 -2.68 8.13 5.61
CA LEU A 464 -2.42 7.68 4.25
C LEU A 464 -2.36 6.15 4.24
N ILE A 465 -3.29 5.54 3.50
CA ILE A 465 -3.40 4.09 3.36
C ILE A 465 -3.24 3.77 1.88
N THR A 466 -2.10 3.17 1.51
CA THR A 466 -1.76 2.92 0.11
C THR A 466 -0.95 1.65 -0.05
N ASP A 467 -1.11 0.94 -1.18
CA ASP A 467 -0.46 -0.35 -1.42
C ASP A 467 -0.70 -1.34 -0.27
N VAL A 468 -1.95 -1.39 0.19
CA VAL A 468 -2.41 -2.40 1.14
C VAL A 468 -3.24 -3.46 0.41
N THR A 469 -3.55 -4.59 1.06
CA THR A 469 -4.27 -5.74 0.48
C THR A 469 -3.51 -6.44 -0.65
N ASN A 470 -2.18 -6.39 -0.62
CA ASN A 470 -1.34 -6.87 -1.71
C ASN A 470 -0.99 -8.38 -1.63
N GLU A 471 -1.44 -9.10 -0.58
CA GLU A 471 -1.37 -10.56 -0.43
C GLU A 471 -2.77 -11.19 -0.38
N ASP A 472 -3.63 -10.75 0.54
CA ASP A 472 -5.04 -11.14 0.61
C ASP A 472 -5.90 -10.08 -0.09
N TRP A 473 -6.24 -10.34 -1.35
CA TRP A 473 -6.92 -9.35 -2.18
C TRP A 473 -8.35 -9.03 -1.73
N GLY A 474 -8.99 -9.91 -0.92
CA GLY A 474 -10.31 -9.68 -0.35
C GLY A 474 -10.35 -8.75 0.86
N CYS A 475 -9.20 -8.26 1.30
CA CYS A 475 -9.06 -7.24 2.33
C CYS A 475 -9.41 -5.83 1.85
N VAL A 476 -9.46 -4.87 2.76
CA VAL A 476 -9.89 -3.49 2.50
C VAL A 476 -8.92 -2.46 3.10
N GLY A 477 -9.01 -1.21 2.65
CA GLY A 477 -8.22 -0.13 3.24
C GLY A 477 -8.55 0.05 4.73
N ILE A 478 -9.84 0.26 5.06
CA ILE A 478 -10.38 0.31 6.43
C ILE A 478 -11.60 -0.60 6.51
N GLY A 479 -11.59 -1.57 7.43
CA GLY A 479 -12.70 -2.45 7.74
C GLY A 479 -13.27 -2.16 9.14
N ALA A 480 -14.57 -1.88 9.22
CA ALA A 480 -15.27 -1.69 10.48
C ALA A 480 -16.43 -2.67 10.57
N GLY A 481 -16.39 -3.58 11.53
CA GLY A 481 -17.42 -4.56 11.79
C GLY A 481 -18.60 -3.98 12.60
N TYR A 482 -18.98 -4.63 13.69
CA TYR A 482 -19.98 -4.11 14.62
C TYR A 482 -19.40 -3.01 15.50
N VAL A 483 -19.59 -1.75 15.11
CA VAL A 483 -19.03 -0.55 15.74
C VAL A 483 -20.07 0.50 15.99
N ARG A 484 -19.81 1.45 16.90
CA ARG A 484 -20.74 2.51 17.29
C ARG A 484 -20.04 3.86 17.39
N GLY A 485 -20.59 4.89 16.75
CA GLY A 485 -20.12 6.26 16.90
C GLY A 485 -18.71 6.50 16.36
N ILE A 486 -18.20 5.65 15.49
CA ILE A 486 -16.85 5.85 14.94
C ILE A 486 -16.81 6.99 13.93
N ASN A 487 -15.67 7.64 13.85
CA ASN A 487 -15.39 8.71 12.91
C ASN A 487 -14.22 8.34 11.99
N ILE A 488 -14.50 8.11 10.70
CA ILE A 488 -13.50 7.88 9.66
C ILE A 488 -13.48 9.13 8.76
N ALA A 489 -12.48 10.00 8.94
CA ALA A 489 -12.48 11.28 8.25
C ALA A 489 -11.11 11.71 7.75
N HIS A 490 -11.08 12.44 6.62
CA HIS A 490 -9.86 13.00 6.05
C HIS A 490 -8.74 11.99 5.75
N ASN A 491 -9.05 10.69 5.59
CA ASN A 491 -8.05 9.72 5.16
C ASN A 491 -7.91 9.74 3.63
N GLU A 492 -6.70 9.46 3.13
CA GLU A 492 -6.44 9.21 1.71
C GLU A 492 -6.15 7.71 1.54
N ILE A 493 -6.99 7.03 0.74
CA ILE A 493 -6.94 5.59 0.52
C ILE A 493 -6.75 5.31 -0.96
N SER A 494 -5.71 4.54 -1.32
CA SER A 494 -5.38 4.23 -2.70
C SER A 494 -4.65 2.89 -2.85
N ASP A 495 -4.57 2.38 -4.08
CA ASP A 495 -3.88 1.14 -4.43
C ASP A 495 -4.34 -0.07 -3.61
N VAL A 496 -5.67 -0.25 -3.50
CA VAL A 496 -6.26 -1.39 -2.82
C VAL A 496 -6.86 -2.39 -3.81
N SER A 497 -6.75 -3.69 -3.50
CA SER A 497 -7.19 -4.77 -4.38
C SER A 497 -8.70 -4.89 -4.48
N TYR A 498 -9.41 -4.48 -3.45
CA TYR A 498 -10.87 -4.53 -3.29
C TYR A 498 -11.42 -3.16 -2.85
N SER A 499 -12.31 -3.09 -1.85
CA SER A 499 -12.96 -1.85 -1.43
C SER A 499 -12.04 -0.94 -0.59
N GLY A 500 -12.26 0.38 -0.71
CA GLY A 500 -11.53 1.36 0.09
C GLY A 500 -11.91 1.31 1.56
N ILE A 501 -13.20 1.50 1.86
CA ILE A 501 -13.79 1.40 3.21
C ILE A 501 -14.94 0.42 3.17
N SER A 502 -14.97 -0.53 4.10
CA SER A 502 -16.10 -1.43 4.36
C SER A 502 -16.61 -1.22 5.78
N MET A 503 -17.89 -0.83 5.91
CA MET A 503 -18.52 -0.57 7.21
C MET A 503 -19.75 -1.42 7.42
N GLY A 504 -19.73 -2.21 8.46
CA GLY A 504 -20.81 -3.09 8.88
C GLY A 504 -20.50 -4.57 8.65
N TRP A 505 -21.27 -5.39 9.34
CA TRP A 505 -21.21 -6.85 9.30
C TRP A 505 -22.61 -7.43 9.54
N GLY A 506 -22.86 -8.66 9.13
CA GLY A 506 -24.04 -9.42 9.55
C GLY A 506 -25.23 -9.45 8.58
N TRP A 507 -25.18 -8.79 7.43
CA TRP A 507 -26.19 -8.86 6.34
C TRP A 507 -27.65 -8.77 6.81
N THR A 508 -27.96 -8.01 7.88
CA THR A 508 -29.27 -8.01 8.54
C THR A 508 -29.92 -6.62 8.58
N ARG A 509 -31.24 -6.56 8.34
CA ARG A 509 -32.06 -5.36 8.53
C ARG A 509 -32.45 -5.11 9.99
N THR A 510 -32.15 -6.08 10.86
CA THR A 510 -32.46 -6.00 12.29
C THR A 510 -31.53 -5.01 12.96
N ILE A 511 -32.10 -4.15 13.84
CA ILE A 511 -31.32 -3.21 14.65
C ILE A 511 -30.35 -3.99 15.54
N ASN A 512 -29.09 -3.58 15.53
CA ASN A 512 -27.97 -4.20 16.21
C ASN A 512 -27.12 -3.13 16.92
N ALA A 513 -25.94 -3.49 17.37
CA ALA A 513 -25.03 -2.58 18.08
C ALA A 513 -24.60 -1.35 17.25
N MET A 514 -24.64 -1.43 15.93
CA MET A 514 -24.14 -0.38 15.02
C MET A 514 -25.08 0.82 14.95
N ARG A 515 -24.57 2.01 15.19
CA ARG A 515 -25.29 3.29 15.04
C ARG A 515 -24.35 4.48 15.09
N ASN A 516 -24.77 5.61 14.54
CA ASN A 516 -24.09 6.91 14.62
C ASN A 516 -22.65 6.90 14.09
N ASN A 517 -22.36 6.06 13.09
CA ASN A 517 -21.06 5.97 12.46
C ASN A 517 -20.92 7.03 11.36
N THR A 518 -19.75 7.63 11.20
CA THR A 518 -19.52 8.66 10.19
C THR A 518 -18.33 8.29 9.29
N ILE A 519 -18.54 8.42 7.98
CA ILE A 519 -17.49 8.36 6.94
C ILE A 519 -17.55 9.68 6.19
N THR A 520 -16.62 10.59 6.46
CA THR A 520 -16.73 11.94 5.90
C THR A 520 -15.38 12.49 5.43
N ALA A 521 -15.43 13.27 4.35
CA ALA A 521 -14.26 13.96 3.81
C ALA A 521 -13.04 13.07 3.51
N ASN A 522 -13.23 11.76 3.25
CA ASN A 522 -12.15 10.88 2.82
C ASN A 522 -11.95 11.01 1.31
N LYS A 523 -10.72 10.80 0.86
CA LYS A 523 -10.36 10.70 -0.55
C LYS A 523 -9.99 9.26 -0.87
N ILE A 524 -10.77 8.61 -1.73
CA ILE A 524 -10.62 7.21 -2.10
C ILE A 524 -10.45 7.12 -3.61
N HIS A 525 -9.35 6.51 -4.05
CA HIS A 525 -9.05 6.39 -5.47
C HIS A 525 -8.15 5.19 -5.75
N HIS A 526 -8.15 4.70 -6.99
CA HIS A 526 -7.34 3.54 -7.39
C HIS A 526 -7.63 2.32 -6.50
N TYR A 527 -8.91 1.94 -6.39
CA TYR A 527 -9.40 0.75 -5.70
C TYR A 527 -9.89 -0.30 -6.72
N GLY A 528 -10.24 -1.50 -6.26
CA GLY A 528 -10.69 -2.59 -7.14
C GLY A 528 -9.61 -3.06 -8.12
N LYS A 529 -8.36 -3.16 -7.67
CA LYS A 529 -7.20 -3.48 -8.51
C LYS A 529 -7.28 -4.90 -9.09
N TYR A 530 -7.78 -5.85 -8.33
CA TYR A 530 -7.87 -7.26 -8.72
C TYR A 530 -9.27 -7.85 -8.65
N LEU A 531 -10.13 -7.33 -7.79
CA LEU A 531 -11.45 -7.88 -7.51
C LEU A 531 -12.56 -6.88 -7.79
N TYR A 532 -13.71 -7.38 -8.25
CA TYR A 532 -14.95 -6.62 -8.36
C TYR A 532 -16.01 -7.17 -7.39
N ASP A 533 -17.22 -6.72 -7.44
CA ASP A 533 -18.21 -6.66 -6.37
C ASP A 533 -17.75 -5.66 -5.30
N VAL A 534 -17.43 -4.45 -5.73
CA VAL A 534 -16.53 -3.52 -5.05
C VAL A 534 -17.06 -2.09 -5.08
N ALA A 535 -16.76 -1.32 -4.04
CA ALA A 535 -16.96 0.13 -4.04
C ALA A 535 -15.82 0.89 -3.33
N GLY A 536 -15.76 2.19 -3.57
CA GLY A 536 -14.93 3.06 -2.75
C GLY A 536 -15.38 3.02 -1.28
N ILE A 537 -16.71 3.10 -1.05
CA ILE A 537 -17.34 2.89 0.26
C ILE A 537 -18.44 1.84 0.12
N TYR A 538 -18.35 0.79 0.92
CA TYR A 538 -19.26 -0.35 1.00
C TYR A 538 -19.86 -0.47 2.39
N THR A 539 -21.18 -0.79 2.51
CA THR A 539 -21.84 -0.93 3.81
C THR A 539 -22.69 -2.19 3.91
N LEU A 540 -22.91 -2.65 5.14
CA LEU A 540 -23.75 -3.78 5.49
C LEU A 540 -24.64 -3.46 6.71
N SER A 541 -25.81 -4.10 6.76
CA SER A 541 -26.70 -4.15 7.93
C SER A 541 -27.28 -2.80 8.38
N ALA A 542 -28.19 -2.85 9.35
CA ALA A 542 -28.85 -1.66 9.90
C ALA A 542 -27.93 -0.83 10.79
N GLN A 543 -27.82 0.47 10.49
CA GLN A 543 -26.94 1.41 11.21
C GLN A 543 -27.64 2.78 11.41
N PRO A 544 -28.61 2.88 12.31
CA PRO A 544 -29.34 4.12 12.54
C PRO A 544 -28.46 5.31 12.86
N GLY A 545 -28.74 6.46 12.21
CA GLY A 545 -28.01 7.70 12.42
C GLY A 545 -26.61 7.75 11.79
N SER A 546 -26.24 6.73 10.99
CA SER A 546 -24.93 6.72 10.32
C SER A 546 -24.94 7.59 9.06
N LEU A 547 -23.81 8.26 8.81
CA LEU A 547 -23.64 9.29 7.78
C LEU A 547 -22.43 8.99 6.88
N ILE A 548 -22.65 9.03 5.56
CA ILE A 548 -21.60 8.98 4.54
C ILE A 548 -21.68 10.28 3.74
N SER A 549 -20.73 11.20 3.92
CA SER A 549 -20.83 12.52 3.30
C SER A 549 -19.50 13.18 2.96
N ASN A 550 -19.54 14.09 2.00
CA ASN A 550 -18.40 14.92 1.61
C ASN A 550 -17.14 14.13 1.20
N ASN A 551 -17.27 12.85 0.84
CA ASN A 551 -16.16 12.05 0.38
C ASN A 551 -15.89 12.32 -1.12
N TYR A 552 -14.62 12.23 -1.52
CA TYR A 552 -14.19 12.21 -2.90
C TYR A 552 -13.82 10.78 -3.29
N ILE A 553 -14.53 10.22 -4.27
CA ILE A 553 -14.31 8.84 -4.72
C ILE A 553 -14.15 8.83 -6.23
N ASP A 554 -12.99 8.31 -6.72
CA ASP A 554 -12.65 8.34 -8.15
C ASP A 554 -11.74 7.16 -8.52
N SER A 555 -11.43 7.00 -9.81
CA SER A 555 -10.32 6.20 -10.35
C SER A 555 -10.31 4.74 -9.89
N ILE A 556 -11.36 3.98 -10.20
CA ILE A 556 -11.31 2.52 -10.02
C ILE A 556 -10.35 1.89 -11.05
N TYR A 557 -9.62 0.87 -10.64
CA TYR A 557 -8.83 0.06 -11.57
C TYR A 557 -9.73 -0.80 -12.46
N LYS A 558 -9.23 -1.13 -13.65
CA LYS A 558 -9.83 -2.17 -14.50
C LYS A 558 -9.25 -3.52 -14.09
N ALA A 559 -9.94 -4.22 -13.18
CA ALA A 559 -9.51 -5.54 -12.74
C ALA A 559 -9.33 -6.50 -13.93
N PRO A 560 -8.23 -7.27 -14.02
CA PRO A 560 -7.92 -8.08 -15.21
C PRO A 560 -8.81 -9.33 -15.36
N TYR A 561 -9.33 -9.86 -14.24
CA TYR A 561 -10.07 -11.12 -14.21
C TYR A 561 -11.36 -11.06 -13.38
N PRO A 562 -12.22 -10.03 -13.51
CA PRO A 562 -13.41 -9.95 -12.68
C PRO A 562 -14.43 -11.03 -13.06
N HIS A 563 -15.14 -11.54 -12.05
CA HIS A 563 -16.28 -12.44 -12.25
C HIS A 563 -17.41 -11.74 -13.04
N ASP A 564 -17.74 -10.52 -12.65
CA ASP A 564 -18.63 -9.63 -13.40
C ASP A 564 -17.93 -8.29 -13.65
N PRO A 565 -17.53 -7.99 -14.91
CA PRO A 565 -16.86 -6.73 -15.25
C PRO A 565 -17.71 -5.48 -15.04
N GLY A 566 -19.02 -5.61 -14.89
CA GLY A 566 -19.95 -4.51 -14.64
C GLY A 566 -20.16 -4.19 -13.16
N HIS A 567 -19.80 -5.10 -12.27
CA HIS A 567 -20.19 -5.06 -10.85
C HIS A 567 -19.17 -4.33 -9.97
N TRP A 568 -19.02 -3.02 -10.21
CA TRP A 568 -18.19 -2.10 -9.44
C TRP A 568 -18.89 -0.74 -9.30
N PHE A 569 -18.72 -0.07 -8.17
CA PHE A 569 -19.47 1.12 -7.82
C PHE A 569 -18.59 2.14 -7.09
N TYR A 570 -19.02 3.39 -7.02
CA TYR A 570 -18.41 4.38 -6.16
C TYR A 570 -18.92 4.27 -4.72
N LEU A 571 -20.24 4.09 -4.57
CA LEU A 571 -20.93 3.89 -3.30
C LEU A 571 -21.81 2.65 -3.44
N TYR A 572 -21.76 1.78 -2.44
CA TYR A 572 -22.51 0.53 -2.44
C TYR A 572 -23.07 0.25 -1.03
N THR A 573 -24.38 0.40 -0.88
CA THR A 573 -25.08 -0.09 0.30
C THR A 573 -25.65 -1.47 -0.01
N ASP A 574 -25.07 -2.49 0.61
CA ASP A 574 -25.41 -3.88 0.36
C ASP A 574 -26.38 -4.42 1.43
N GLU A 575 -26.57 -5.72 1.43
CA GLU A 575 -27.59 -6.45 2.16
C GLU A 575 -27.80 -5.99 3.60
N GLY A 576 -29.06 -5.67 3.89
CA GLY A 576 -29.50 -5.22 5.20
C GLY A 576 -29.17 -3.77 5.52
N SER A 577 -28.37 -3.05 4.71
CA SER A 577 -28.08 -1.63 4.93
C SER A 577 -29.37 -0.83 5.12
N SER A 578 -29.53 -0.20 6.28
CA SER A 578 -30.74 0.52 6.67
C SER A 578 -30.40 1.74 7.50
N TYR A 579 -31.23 2.79 7.36
CA TYR A 579 -31.16 4.02 8.15
C TYR A 579 -29.88 4.84 7.97
N PHE A 580 -29.19 4.69 6.83
CA PHE A 580 -28.06 5.54 6.44
C PHE A 580 -28.52 6.86 5.82
N THR A 581 -27.77 7.92 6.07
CA THR A 581 -27.79 9.13 5.26
C THR A 581 -26.54 9.16 4.37
N VAL A 582 -26.72 9.13 3.05
CA VAL A 582 -25.66 9.17 2.04
C VAL A 582 -25.81 10.44 1.22
N LYS A 583 -24.96 11.44 1.44
CA LYS A 583 -25.16 12.75 0.83
C LYS A 583 -23.86 13.48 0.52
N ASP A 584 -23.93 14.35 -0.46
CA ASP A 584 -22.87 15.30 -0.79
C ASP A 584 -21.51 14.62 -1.07
N ASN A 585 -21.51 13.38 -1.60
CA ASN A 585 -20.29 12.69 -2.00
C ASN A 585 -19.97 13.00 -3.46
N TRP A 586 -18.74 13.41 -3.73
CA TRP A 586 -18.30 13.67 -5.08
C TRP A 586 -17.83 12.38 -5.75
N THR A 587 -18.42 12.06 -6.90
CA THR A 587 -18.03 10.93 -7.76
C THR A 587 -18.09 11.38 -9.23
N PRO A 588 -17.27 10.84 -10.14
CA PRO A 588 -17.25 11.27 -11.54
C PRO A 588 -18.51 10.86 -12.32
N ALA A 589 -19.27 9.89 -11.80
CA ALA A 589 -20.55 9.43 -12.35
C ALA A 589 -21.45 8.90 -11.25
N GLU A 590 -22.75 8.84 -11.50
CA GLU A 590 -23.75 8.27 -10.58
C GLU A 590 -23.84 6.74 -10.75
N LYS A 591 -22.73 6.04 -10.47
CA LYS A 591 -22.69 4.59 -10.48
C LYS A 591 -22.67 4.06 -9.05
N TYR A 592 -23.86 3.81 -8.52
CA TYR A 592 -24.12 3.34 -7.16
C TYR A 592 -24.93 2.06 -7.16
N LEU A 593 -24.85 1.29 -6.09
CA LEU A 593 -25.70 0.13 -5.88
C LEU A 593 -26.38 0.19 -4.51
N GLN A 594 -27.67 -0.08 -4.51
CA GLN A 594 -28.49 -0.31 -3.32
C GLN A 594 -29.05 -1.73 -3.42
N ASN A 595 -28.29 -2.72 -2.93
CA ASN A 595 -28.63 -4.13 -3.05
C ASN A 595 -29.31 -4.64 -1.79
N ALA A 596 -30.51 -5.20 -1.92
CA ALA A 596 -31.25 -5.84 -0.83
C ALA A 596 -31.27 -5.03 0.48
N ASN A 597 -31.35 -3.70 0.36
CA ASN A 597 -31.35 -2.78 1.49
C ASN A 597 -32.60 -2.94 2.36
N GLY A 598 -32.51 -2.53 3.60
CA GLY A 598 -33.64 -2.32 4.50
C GLY A 598 -34.18 -0.88 4.41
N PRO A 599 -35.10 -0.51 5.33
CA PRO A 599 -35.76 0.77 5.30
C PRO A 599 -34.88 1.95 5.74
N GLY A 600 -35.36 3.18 5.45
CA GLY A 600 -34.85 4.40 6.06
C GLY A 600 -33.54 4.94 5.53
N ASN A 601 -33.01 4.44 4.44
CA ASN A 601 -31.87 5.03 3.75
C ASN A 601 -32.28 6.31 3.01
N VAL A 602 -31.50 7.38 3.19
CA VAL A 602 -31.70 8.67 2.52
C VAL A 602 -30.50 8.98 1.65
N TRP A 603 -30.73 9.13 0.34
CA TRP A 603 -29.69 9.46 -0.64
C TRP A 603 -29.98 10.81 -1.27
N THR A 604 -29.08 11.78 -1.11
CA THR A 604 -29.25 13.14 -1.66
C THR A 604 -27.91 13.74 -2.08
N GLY A 605 -27.89 14.45 -3.20
CA GLY A 605 -26.75 15.27 -3.59
C GLY A 605 -25.44 14.50 -3.77
N ASN A 606 -25.45 13.28 -4.34
CA ASN A 606 -24.25 12.55 -4.67
C ASN A 606 -23.97 12.66 -6.19
N GLY A 607 -22.70 12.67 -6.60
CA GLY A 607 -22.31 12.63 -8.01
C GLY A 607 -21.45 13.81 -8.49
N PRO A 608 -21.32 13.98 -9.81
CA PRO A 608 -20.42 14.97 -10.39
C PRO A 608 -20.92 16.42 -10.23
N LYS A 609 -22.18 16.61 -9.86
CA LYS A 609 -22.81 17.96 -9.68
C LYS A 609 -22.67 18.49 -8.26
N VAL A 610 -22.07 17.72 -7.34
CA VAL A 610 -21.77 18.15 -5.98
C VAL A 610 -20.68 19.23 -6.00
N ALA A 611 -20.67 20.11 -4.98
CA ALA A 611 -19.76 21.24 -4.92
C ALA A 611 -18.28 20.82 -5.09
N ASP A 612 -17.58 21.49 -6.00
CA ASP A 612 -16.15 21.21 -6.28
C ASP A 612 -15.24 21.40 -5.07
N SER A 613 -15.68 22.18 -4.08
CA SER A 613 -14.95 22.34 -2.82
C SER A 613 -14.71 21.02 -2.09
N ILE A 614 -15.55 20.01 -2.31
CA ILE A 614 -15.38 18.66 -1.71
C ILE A 614 -14.11 18.00 -2.26
N LYS A 615 -13.83 18.13 -3.56
CA LYS A 615 -12.60 17.58 -4.16
C LYS A 615 -11.31 18.12 -3.50
N VAL A 616 -11.36 19.37 -3.05
CA VAL A 616 -10.20 20.05 -2.46
C VAL A 616 -10.06 19.73 -0.97
N LYS A 617 -11.21 19.56 -0.28
CA LYS A 617 -11.27 19.36 1.17
C LYS A 617 -11.18 17.89 1.59
N ALA A 618 -11.54 16.96 0.71
CA ALA A 618 -11.45 15.53 0.98
C ALA A 618 -9.99 15.04 0.97
N GLY A 619 -9.72 14.02 1.78
CA GLY A 619 -8.40 13.46 2.01
C GLY A 619 -7.62 14.23 3.06
N LEU A 620 -6.31 14.05 3.06
CA LEU A 620 -5.42 14.59 4.08
C LEU A 620 -5.52 16.12 4.20
N GLU A 621 -5.73 16.60 5.41
CA GLU A 621 -5.63 18.02 5.74
C GLU A 621 -4.20 18.55 5.52
N SER A 622 -4.03 19.87 5.42
CA SER A 622 -2.76 20.52 5.06
C SER A 622 -1.56 20.00 5.83
N ASP A 623 -1.72 19.83 7.15
CA ASP A 623 -0.67 19.47 8.08
C ASP A 623 -0.18 18.02 7.95
N TYR A 624 -0.99 17.17 7.29
CA TYR A 624 -0.70 15.75 7.07
C TYR A 624 -0.28 15.41 5.63
N ARG A 625 -0.31 16.35 4.70
CA ARG A 625 0.08 16.13 3.28
C ARG A 625 1.56 15.76 3.10
N TYR A 626 2.38 15.90 4.13
CA TYR A 626 3.76 15.38 4.12
C TYR A 626 3.81 13.86 3.92
N LEU A 627 2.77 13.13 4.34
CA LEU A 627 2.65 11.68 4.16
C LEU A 627 2.70 11.28 2.68
N LEU A 628 2.11 12.08 1.78
CA LEU A 628 2.15 11.84 0.32
C LEU A 628 3.57 11.92 -0.24
N LYS A 629 4.44 12.73 0.37
CA LYS A 629 5.84 12.84 -0.06
C LYS A 629 6.67 11.65 0.42
N ASN A 630 6.36 11.12 1.58
CA ASN A 630 7.05 9.97 2.17
C ASN A 630 6.64 8.65 1.50
N SER A 631 5.41 8.56 0.97
CA SER A 631 4.94 7.38 0.24
C SER A 631 5.63 7.20 -1.12
N SER A 632 6.17 8.26 -1.71
CA SER A 632 6.84 8.22 -3.01
C SER A 632 8.27 7.66 -2.98
N VAL A 633 8.79 7.25 -1.83
CA VAL A 633 10.20 6.84 -1.67
C VAL A 633 10.45 5.36 -1.98
N ASN A 634 9.45 4.51 -2.18
CA ASN A 634 9.68 3.16 -2.71
C ASN A 634 8.50 2.72 -3.57
N GLY A 635 8.71 2.77 -4.86
CA GLY A 635 8.10 1.92 -5.85
C GLY A 635 6.62 1.59 -5.64
N ILE A 636 5.71 2.55 -5.91
CA ILE A 636 4.36 2.18 -6.33
C ILE A 636 4.56 1.30 -7.55
N GLY A 637 4.11 0.05 -7.45
CA GLY A 637 4.08 -0.84 -8.59
C GLY A 637 3.38 -0.11 -9.74
N GLN A 638 4.15 0.27 -10.73
CA GLN A 638 3.63 0.52 -12.06
C GLN A 638 2.79 -0.71 -12.42
N PRO A 639 1.69 -0.59 -13.13
CA PRO A 639 1.11 -1.75 -13.78
C PRO A 639 2.27 -2.43 -14.50
N LEU A 640 2.48 -3.71 -14.22
CA LEU A 640 3.50 -4.54 -14.85
C LEU A 640 3.20 -4.61 -16.35
N ASN A 641 3.67 -3.62 -17.07
CA ASN A 641 3.81 -3.60 -18.52
C ASN A 641 5.07 -2.80 -18.83
N SER A 642 6.20 -3.48 -18.71
CA SER A 642 7.33 -3.44 -19.63
C SER A 642 8.56 -4.03 -18.94
N VAL A 643 8.94 -5.19 -19.39
CA VAL A 643 10.35 -5.62 -19.40
C VAL A 643 11.10 -4.54 -20.17
N ASP A 644 11.90 -3.75 -19.50
CA ASP A 644 12.89 -2.94 -20.19
C ASP A 644 14.26 -3.08 -19.51
N SER A 645 15.14 -3.61 -20.30
CA SER A 645 16.57 -3.75 -20.05
C SER A 645 17.21 -2.36 -19.96
N GLY A 646 17.70 -2.01 -18.78
CA GLY A 646 18.80 -1.08 -18.57
C GLY A 646 18.52 0.37 -18.97
N ASN A 647 18.18 1.19 -18.00
CA ASN A 647 18.72 2.53 -17.71
C ASN A 647 17.78 3.21 -16.69
N GLY A 648 18.35 3.93 -15.72
CA GLY A 648 17.59 4.69 -14.71
C GLY A 648 16.50 5.57 -15.36
N ASN A 649 15.36 5.77 -14.68
CA ASN A 649 14.23 6.55 -15.19
C ASN A 649 14.68 7.95 -15.62
N GLU A 650 14.69 8.21 -16.92
CA GLU A 650 14.95 9.54 -17.47
C GLU A 650 13.83 10.49 -17.07
N LEU A 651 14.21 11.61 -16.48
CA LEU A 651 13.33 12.67 -15.98
C LEU A 651 13.71 14.01 -16.61
N VAL A 652 12.78 14.96 -16.56
CA VAL A 652 13.05 16.34 -16.96
C VAL A 652 12.90 17.25 -15.74
N ILE A 653 13.90 18.11 -15.49
CA ILE A 653 13.79 19.24 -14.57
C ILE A 653 13.85 20.51 -15.38
N GLU A 654 12.78 21.30 -15.33
CA GLU A 654 12.74 22.66 -15.89
C GLU A 654 13.18 23.64 -14.81
N VAL A 655 14.13 24.52 -15.16
CA VAL A 655 14.62 25.61 -14.31
C VAL A 655 14.31 26.92 -15.01
N ILE A 656 13.43 27.72 -14.42
CA ILE A 656 13.09 29.05 -14.92
C ILE A 656 13.94 30.08 -14.17
N LEU A 657 14.79 30.77 -14.90
CA LEU A 657 15.72 31.75 -14.33
C LEU A 657 15.11 33.15 -14.27
N PRO A 658 15.43 33.97 -13.28
CA PRO A 658 15.08 35.39 -13.32
C PRO A 658 15.80 36.09 -14.48
N SER A 659 15.23 37.18 -15.00
CA SER A 659 15.65 37.84 -16.24
C SER A 659 17.08 38.38 -16.29
N SER A 660 17.89 38.28 -15.24
CA SER A 660 19.27 38.83 -15.08
C SER A 660 20.38 37.76 -15.08
N ALA A 661 20.25 36.59 -15.69
CA ALA A 661 20.85 35.37 -15.25
C ALA A 661 22.00 34.78 -16.09
N GLY A 662 22.98 35.49 -16.56
CA GLY A 662 24.20 34.89 -17.15
C GLY A 662 25.04 33.98 -16.26
N LEU A 663 25.12 34.30 -14.96
CA LEU A 663 25.83 33.53 -13.94
C LEU A 663 25.09 32.26 -13.52
N SER A 664 23.76 32.22 -13.62
CA SER A 664 22.93 31.10 -13.14
C SER A 664 23.03 29.83 -13.98
N LYS A 665 23.32 29.95 -15.28
CA LYS A 665 23.53 28.82 -16.19
C LYS A 665 24.80 28.03 -15.85
N ALA A 666 25.91 28.74 -15.64
CA ALA A 666 27.18 28.12 -15.27
C ALA A 666 27.05 27.36 -13.93
N LEU A 667 26.33 27.95 -12.98
CA LEU A 667 26.06 27.33 -11.68
C LEU A 667 25.15 26.09 -11.80
N LEU A 668 24.17 26.09 -12.71
CA LEU A 668 23.34 24.90 -12.97
C LEU A 668 24.20 23.76 -13.57
N VAL A 669 25.10 24.08 -14.50
CA VAL A 669 26.04 23.09 -15.07
C VAL A 669 26.92 22.50 -13.99
N GLU A 670 27.42 23.30 -13.05
CA GLU A 670 28.23 22.85 -11.91
C GLU A 670 27.44 21.92 -10.98
N ILE A 671 26.24 22.32 -10.59
CA ILE A 671 25.32 21.51 -9.75
C ILE A 671 25.03 20.16 -10.44
N CYS A 672 24.75 20.14 -11.73
CA CYS A 672 24.52 18.93 -12.48
C CYS A 672 25.76 18.02 -12.54
N ARG A 673 26.94 18.62 -12.71
CA ARG A 673 28.23 17.88 -12.72
C ARG A 673 28.53 17.24 -11.36
N GLU A 674 28.28 17.93 -10.25
CA GLU A 674 28.40 17.38 -8.90
C GLU A 674 27.50 16.13 -8.68
N LYS A 675 26.41 16.03 -9.45
CA LYS A 675 25.49 14.88 -9.45
C LYS A 675 25.73 13.87 -10.59
N GLY A 676 26.86 13.97 -11.27
CA GLY A 676 27.24 13.05 -12.35
C GLY A 676 26.44 13.23 -13.65
N ILE A 677 25.71 14.35 -13.83
CA ILE A 677 24.97 14.66 -15.05
C ILE A 677 25.86 15.43 -16.01
N ALA A 678 26.05 14.87 -17.21
CA ALA A 678 26.89 15.47 -18.23
C ALA A 678 26.27 16.76 -18.82
N ALA A 679 27.09 17.74 -19.20
CA ALA A 679 26.65 18.99 -19.83
C ALA A 679 25.74 18.80 -21.06
N PRO A 680 25.91 17.78 -21.91
CA PRO A 680 25.01 17.53 -23.05
C PRO A 680 23.56 17.21 -22.69
N ALA A 681 23.23 16.94 -21.44
CA ALA A 681 21.89 16.69 -20.95
C ALA A 681 21.10 17.99 -20.64
N ILE A 682 21.69 19.17 -20.82
CA ILE A 682 21.08 20.46 -20.52
C ILE A 682 20.69 21.18 -21.82
N TYR A 683 19.41 21.62 -21.88
CA TYR A 683 18.82 22.29 -23.03
C TYR A 683 18.30 23.66 -22.62
N GLN A 684 18.26 24.63 -23.54
CA GLN A 684 17.89 26.01 -23.25
C GLN A 684 16.92 26.62 -24.25
N TRP A 685 15.94 27.37 -23.76
CA TRP A 685 15.11 28.28 -24.49
C TRP A 685 14.84 29.56 -23.66
N ASN A 686 15.27 30.72 -24.15
CA ASN A 686 15.18 31.97 -23.39
C ASN A 686 15.79 31.85 -21.98
N ASN A 687 15.00 32.18 -20.93
CA ASN A 687 15.36 32.07 -19.54
C ASN A 687 14.98 30.68 -18.92
N ARG A 688 14.62 29.68 -19.72
CA ARG A 688 14.26 28.35 -19.31
C ARG A 688 15.35 27.36 -19.67
N LEU A 689 15.76 26.57 -18.71
CA LEU A 689 16.72 25.49 -18.89
C LEU A 689 16.03 24.15 -18.58
N LEU A 690 16.29 23.12 -19.37
CA LEU A 690 15.81 21.77 -19.15
C LEU A 690 16.99 20.83 -18.91
N VAL A 691 16.96 20.09 -17.83
CA VAL A 691 17.89 19.01 -17.55
C VAL A 691 17.18 17.70 -17.84
N TYR A 692 17.59 16.97 -18.87
CA TYR A 692 17.04 15.68 -19.24
C TYR A 692 18.11 14.60 -19.04
N ALA A 693 17.92 13.71 -18.09
CA ALA A 693 18.84 12.63 -17.76
C ALA A 693 18.17 11.55 -16.91
N ALA A 694 18.79 10.38 -16.84
CA ALA A 694 18.48 9.37 -15.83
C ALA A 694 18.96 9.89 -14.46
N MET A 695 18.03 10.06 -13.51
CA MET A 695 18.31 10.67 -12.22
C MET A 695 17.63 9.87 -11.09
N ASN A 696 18.44 9.37 -10.17
CA ASN A 696 17.91 8.70 -8.97
C ASN A 696 17.57 9.66 -7.82
N GLU A 697 18.15 10.88 -7.83
CA GLU A 697 18.02 11.87 -6.75
C GLU A 697 17.46 13.23 -7.23
N SER A 698 16.45 13.22 -8.11
CA SER A 698 15.87 14.44 -8.68
C SER A 698 15.41 15.47 -7.65
N ALA A 699 14.87 15.02 -6.51
CA ALA A 699 14.45 15.90 -5.42
C ALA A 699 15.63 16.59 -4.73
N ALA A 700 16.76 15.90 -4.57
CA ALA A 700 17.99 16.50 -4.02
C ALA A 700 18.59 17.53 -4.99
N LEU A 701 18.59 17.21 -6.29
CA LEU A 701 19.02 18.12 -7.34
C LEU A 701 18.14 19.38 -7.38
N MET A 702 16.82 19.25 -7.31
CA MET A 702 15.90 20.38 -7.24
C MET A 702 16.16 21.29 -6.04
N ARG A 703 16.37 20.72 -4.85
CA ARG A 703 16.69 21.49 -3.64
C ARG A 703 18.02 22.25 -3.80
N GLN A 704 19.04 21.64 -4.38
CA GLN A 704 20.31 22.30 -4.64
C GLN A 704 20.18 23.45 -5.66
N ILE A 705 19.38 23.24 -6.73
CA ILE A 705 19.08 24.28 -7.70
C ILE A 705 18.40 25.48 -7.03
N GLN A 706 17.34 25.22 -6.25
CA GLN A 706 16.57 26.26 -5.57
C GLN A 706 17.38 26.99 -4.48
N SER A 707 18.29 26.31 -3.78
CA SER A 707 19.12 26.92 -2.72
C SER A 707 20.30 27.71 -3.26
N ARG A 708 20.90 27.27 -4.38
CA ARG A 708 22.13 27.89 -4.94
C ARG A 708 21.87 28.90 -6.05
N ILE A 709 20.70 28.80 -6.74
CA ILE A 709 20.32 29.76 -7.79
C ILE A 709 19.18 30.61 -7.25
N GLN A 710 19.52 31.77 -6.71
CA GLN A 710 18.55 32.68 -6.09
C GLN A 710 17.49 33.12 -7.09
N GLY A 711 16.20 32.97 -6.74
CA GLY A 711 15.06 33.36 -7.57
C GLY A 711 14.73 32.40 -8.71
N ALA A 712 15.41 31.25 -8.83
CA ALA A 712 15.05 30.23 -9.81
C ALA A 712 13.83 29.42 -9.35
N GLU A 713 12.89 29.19 -10.26
CA GLU A 713 11.82 28.23 -10.10
C GLU A 713 12.23 26.89 -10.74
N ALA A 714 12.14 25.77 -10.00
CA ALA A 714 12.42 24.45 -10.53
C ALA A 714 11.14 23.59 -10.55
N ARG A 715 10.86 22.95 -11.69
CA ARG A 715 9.72 22.07 -11.92
C ARG A 715 10.18 20.69 -12.36
N LEU A 716 9.65 19.64 -11.74
CA LEU A 716 9.98 18.25 -12.07
C LEU A 716 8.89 17.65 -12.97
N TYR A 717 9.29 17.03 -14.07
CA TYR A 717 8.45 16.24 -14.96
C TYR A 717 8.91 14.79 -14.88
N LYS A 718 8.14 13.97 -14.21
CA LYS A 718 8.40 12.53 -14.01
C LYS A 718 7.36 11.64 -14.68
N ASP A 719 6.16 12.19 -14.94
CA ASP A 719 5.03 11.43 -15.44
C ASP A 719 5.02 11.45 -16.97
N VAL A 720 5.43 10.33 -17.56
CA VAL A 720 5.35 10.10 -19.01
C VAL A 720 3.97 9.50 -19.31
N PHE A 721 3.07 10.26 -19.92
CA PHE A 721 1.73 9.76 -20.26
C PHE A 721 1.63 9.18 -21.68
N TYR A 722 2.66 9.40 -22.52
CA TYR A 722 2.72 8.84 -23.87
C TYR A 722 4.16 8.44 -24.21
N LYS A 723 4.33 7.21 -24.71
CA LYS A 723 5.63 6.67 -25.12
C LYS A 723 5.50 5.88 -26.42
N PHE A 724 6.31 6.26 -27.43
CA PHE A 724 6.54 5.47 -28.64
C PHE A 724 7.94 4.87 -28.57
N GLU A 725 8.08 3.59 -28.95
CA GLU A 725 9.34 2.87 -28.99
C GLU A 725 9.46 2.16 -30.33
N ARG A 726 10.60 2.36 -31.02
CA ARG A 726 10.83 1.82 -32.36
C ARG A 726 10.74 0.29 -32.38
N LYS A 727 11.36 -0.38 -31.41
CA LYS A 727 11.33 -1.85 -31.30
C LYS A 727 9.89 -2.37 -31.23
N LYS A 728 9.09 -1.75 -30.40
CA LYS A 728 7.71 -2.19 -30.11
C LYS A 728 6.75 -1.91 -31.27
N HIS A 729 6.88 -0.75 -31.92
CA HIS A 729 5.88 -0.28 -32.87
C HIS A 729 6.30 -0.43 -34.34
N CYS A 730 7.61 -0.56 -34.63
CA CYS A 730 8.14 -0.75 -35.97
C CYS A 730 8.70 -2.16 -36.19
N GLY A 731 8.90 -2.96 -35.13
CA GLY A 731 9.54 -4.28 -35.22
C GLY A 731 11.02 -4.21 -35.59
N GLN A 732 11.68 -3.06 -35.37
CA GLN A 732 13.06 -2.81 -35.72
C GLN A 732 13.85 -2.42 -34.47
N GLU A 733 15.08 -2.95 -34.32
CA GLU A 733 15.95 -2.56 -33.21
C GLU A 733 16.34 -1.08 -33.33
N PRO A 734 16.37 -0.35 -32.21
CA PRO A 734 16.83 1.03 -32.19
C PRO A 734 18.32 1.09 -32.52
N VAL A 735 18.78 2.24 -33.01
CA VAL A 735 20.22 2.47 -33.21
C VAL A 735 20.92 2.52 -31.85
N LYS A 736 22.25 2.23 -31.85
CA LYS A 736 23.04 2.20 -30.61
C LYS A 736 23.24 3.58 -29.97
N GLU A 737 23.22 4.65 -30.76
CA GLU A 737 23.43 6.02 -30.29
C GLU A 737 22.42 6.96 -30.96
N TRP A 738 21.80 7.86 -30.20
CA TRP A 738 20.85 8.84 -30.67
C TRP A 738 21.05 10.21 -30.05
N ASP A 739 20.48 11.22 -30.68
CA ASP A 739 20.33 12.58 -30.17
C ASP A 739 18.89 12.84 -29.75
N ASN A 740 18.71 13.62 -28.69
CA ASN A 740 17.38 13.99 -28.21
C ASN A 740 17.06 15.43 -28.64
N ILE A 741 15.86 15.64 -29.16
CA ILE A 741 15.26 16.91 -29.46
C ILE A 741 14.17 17.16 -28.43
N ILE A 742 14.19 18.33 -27.78
CA ILE A 742 13.24 18.65 -26.73
C ILE A 742 12.40 19.87 -27.11
N LEU A 743 11.07 19.68 -26.95
CA LEU A 743 10.08 20.72 -27.20
C LEU A 743 9.16 20.91 -26.00
N SER A 744 8.57 22.09 -25.85
CA SER A 744 7.57 22.38 -24.84
C SER A 744 6.37 23.10 -25.39
N THR A 745 5.19 22.83 -24.83
CA THR A 745 3.91 23.47 -25.11
C THR A 745 3.03 23.49 -23.88
N ASN A 746 1.93 24.24 -23.88
CA ASN A 746 0.86 24.09 -22.90
C ASN A 746 -0.37 23.43 -23.53
N LEU A 747 -1.12 22.69 -22.74
CA LEU A 747 -2.51 22.40 -23.06
C LEU A 747 -3.36 23.65 -22.82
N VAL A 748 -4.43 23.80 -23.60
CA VAL A 748 -5.42 24.88 -23.41
C VAL A 748 -6.00 24.83 -21.98
N LYS A 749 -6.56 25.93 -21.51
CA LYS A 749 -7.07 26.07 -20.14
C LYS A 749 -8.29 25.20 -19.83
N ASP A 750 -9.08 24.85 -20.85
CA ASP A 750 -10.27 24.01 -20.72
C ASP A 750 -9.91 22.58 -20.32
N GLU A 751 -10.30 22.17 -19.10
CA GLU A 751 -9.98 20.84 -18.55
C GLU A 751 -10.61 19.68 -19.33
N ARG A 752 -11.79 19.89 -19.95
CA ARG A 752 -12.41 18.88 -20.78
C ARG A 752 -11.55 18.63 -22.03
N MET A 753 -11.07 19.68 -22.68
CA MET A 753 -10.18 19.56 -23.83
C MET A 753 -8.83 18.92 -23.43
N GLN A 754 -8.31 19.22 -22.24
CA GLN A 754 -7.10 18.53 -21.74
C GLN A 754 -7.34 17.00 -21.59
N LYS A 755 -8.48 16.59 -21.05
CA LYS A 755 -8.85 15.17 -20.92
C LYS A 755 -9.02 14.50 -22.29
N GLU A 756 -9.64 15.18 -23.24
CA GLU A 756 -9.78 14.71 -24.61
C GLU A 756 -8.40 14.48 -25.26
N TYR A 757 -7.47 15.43 -25.10
CA TYR A 757 -6.09 15.30 -25.60
C TYR A 757 -5.39 14.04 -25.05
N LEU A 758 -5.46 13.83 -23.73
CA LEU A 758 -4.89 12.65 -23.09
C LEU A 758 -5.56 11.35 -23.57
N GLY A 759 -6.87 11.37 -23.77
CA GLY A 759 -7.65 10.26 -24.31
C GLY A 759 -7.25 9.89 -25.75
N TYR A 760 -6.98 10.88 -26.59
CA TYR A 760 -6.46 10.64 -27.95
C TYR A 760 -5.09 9.94 -27.91
N HIS A 761 -4.18 10.39 -27.05
CA HIS A 761 -2.85 9.78 -26.92
C HIS A 761 -2.92 8.38 -26.30
N ALA A 762 -3.80 8.15 -25.33
CA ALA A 762 -3.99 6.83 -24.71
C ALA A 762 -4.47 5.76 -25.72
N THR A 763 -5.23 6.16 -26.74
CA THR A 763 -5.78 5.23 -27.76
C THR A 763 -5.11 5.39 -29.14
N GLN A 764 -4.01 6.15 -29.23
CA GLN A 764 -3.39 6.53 -30.51
C GLN A 764 -2.94 5.29 -31.30
N PHE A 765 -2.31 4.31 -30.68
CA PHE A 765 -1.79 3.13 -31.36
C PHE A 765 -2.91 2.21 -31.92
N GLU A 766 -4.11 2.31 -31.34
CA GLU A 766 -5.28 1.53 -31.78
C GLU A 766 -6.10 2.28 -32.84
N LYS A 767 -6.40 3.58 -32.59
CA LYS A 767 -7.32 4.36 -33.43
C LYS A 767 -6.64 5.16 -34.53
N TRP A 768 -5.34 5.43 -34.35
CA TRP A 768 -4.50 6.21 -35.26
C TRP A 768 -3.16 5.51 -35.51
N PRO A 769 -3.14 4.21 -35.91
CA PRO A 769 -1.89 3.46 -36.09
C PRO A 769 -0.97 4.07 -37.16
N GLU A 770 -1.53 4.86 -38.07
CA GLU A 770 -0.79 5.57 -39.10
C GLU A 770 0.17 6.61 -38.53
N VAL A 771 -0.12 7.16 -37.35
CA VAL A 771 0.78 8.11 -36.67
C VAL A 771 2.05 7.38 -36.21
N ALA A 772 1.92 6.19 -35.59
CA ALA A 772 3.09 5.37 -35.22
C ALA A 772 3.88 4.93 -36.46
N LYS A 773 3.19 4.57 -37.57
CA LYS A 773 3.84 4.25 -38.84
C LYS A 773 4.59 5.47 -39.39
N GLY A 774 4.06 6.68 -39.24
CA GLY A 774 4.75 7.91 -39.58
C GLY A 774 6.06 8.09 -38.81
N PHE A 775 6.07 7.83 -37.50
CA PHE A 775 7.29 7.85 -36.68
C PHE A 775 8.32 6.79 -37.12
N CYS A 776 7.85 5.61 -37.51
CA CYS A 776 8.72 4.57 -38.10
C CYS A 776 9.37 5.03 -39.41
N ASN A 777 8.60 5.67 -40.29
CA ASN A 777 9.09 6.21 -41.58
C ASN A 777 10.13 7.34 -41.37
N ALA A 778 9.94 8.14 -40.33
CA ALA A 778 10.82 9.23 -39.94
C ALA A 778 12.05 8.78 -39.14
N ASP A 779 12.23 7.49 -38.97
CA ASP A 779 13.38 6.91 -38.25
C ASP A 779 13.48 7.39 -36.78
N PHE A 780 12.34 7.73 -36.16
CA PHE A 780 12.33 8.07 -34.74
C PHE A 780 12.64 6.82 -33.91
N GLN A 781 13.51 6.96 -32.93
CA GLN A 781 13.95 5.84 -32.07
C GLN A 781 13.03 5.70 -30.87
N GLU A 782 12.73 6.82 -30.20
CA GLU A 782 11.81 6.92 -29.10
C GLU A 782 11.13 8.28 -29.11
N LEU A 783 9.89 8.36 -28.57
CA LEU A 783 9.20 9.61 -28.34
C LEU A 783 8.50 9.52 -26.96
N ARG A 784 8.76 10.51 -26.12
CA ARG A 784 8.16 10.60 -24.78
C ARG A 784 7.49 11.94 -24.58
N ILE A 785 6.28 11.96 -23.99
CA ILE A 785 5.62 13.19 -23.58
C ILE A 785 5.44 13.18 -22.08
N PHE A 786 6.11 14.13 -21.41
CA PHE A 786 5.98 14.38 -19.98
C PHE A 786 4.93 15.47 -19.74
N LYS A 787 4.26 15.44 -18.58
CA LYS A 787 3.24 16.42 -18.18
C LYS A 787 3.46 16.90 -16.75
N ASN A 788 3.38 18.23 -16.56
CA ASN A 788 3.27 18.85 -15.24
C ASN A 788 2.24 19.99 -15.32
N GLY A 789 1.11 19.85 -14.61
CA GLY A 789 -0.02 20.75 -14.78
C GLY A 789 -0.53 20.76 -16.23
N ARG A 790 -0.57 21.90 -16.88
CA ARG A 790 -0.93 22.08 -18.31
C ARG A 790 0.27 21.96 -19.24
N GLN A 791 1.49 22.12 -18.72
CA GLN A 791 2.69 22.13 -19.54
C GLN A 791 3.13 20.72 -19.92
N LEU A 792 3.52 20.57 -21.18
CA LEU A 792 4.03 19.34 -21.77
C LEU A 792 5.49 19.52 -22.18
N ILE A 793 6.29 18.50 -21.98
CA ILE A 793 7.65 18.37 -22.53
C ILE A 793 7.66 17.14 -23.43
N LEU A 794 7.96 17.34 -24.69
CA LEU A 794 8.11 16.30 -25.69
C LEU A 794 9.60 16.07 -25.95
N VAL A 795 10.05 14.83 -25.81
CA VAL A 795 11.40 14.37 -26.15
C VAL A 795 11.29 13.43 -27.35
N ILE A 796 11.97 13.76 -28.44
CA ILE A 796 12.07 12.93 -29.65
C ILE A 796 13.51 12.46 -29.76
N SER A 797 13.74 11.14 -29.76
CA SER A 797 15.05 10.54 -29.96
C SER A 797 15.21 10.17 -31.44
N ILE A 798 16.25 10.68 -32.09
CA ILE A 798 16.59 10.46 -33.49
C ILE A 798 18.00 9.89 -33.61
N PRO A 799 18.37 9.18 -34.72
CA PRO A 799 19.72 8.68 -34.90
C PRO A 799 20.77 9.79 -34.72
N LYS A 800 21.90 9.48 -34.08
CA LYS A 800 22.94 10.46 -33.77
C LYS A 800 23.41 11.18 -35.06
N GLY A 801 23.44 12.50 -35.00
CA GLY A 801 23.82 13.37 -36.12
C GLY A 801 22.75 13.59 -37.18
N ALA A 802 21.55 12.98 -37.04
CA ALA A 802 20.42 13.25 -37.93
C ALA A 802 19.75 14.58 -37.57
N SER A 803 19.01 15.18 -38.52
CA SER A 803 18.25 16.41 -38.33
C SER A 803 16.74 16.14 -38.27
N LEU A 804 16.05 16.77 -37.30
CA LEU A 804 14.59 16.67 -37.22
C LEU A 804 13.93 17.31 -38.47
N ASP A 805 14.51 18.34 -39.04
CA ASP A 805 14.00 19.02 -40.27
C ASP A 805 14.02 18.07 -41.47
N GLU A 806 14.96 17.12 -41.53
CA GLU A 806 15.03 16.11 -42.59
C GLU A 806 14.11 14.91 -42.29
N LEU A 807 13.96 14.56 -41.03
CA LEU A 807 13.20 13.35 -40.62
C LEU A 807 11.69 13.65 -40.50
N ASN A 808 11.31 14.76 -39.90
CA ASN A 808 9.91 15.07 -39.59
C ASN A 808 8.97 15.10 -40.84
N PRO A 809 9.36 15.60 -42.03
CA PRO A 809 8.52 15.51 -43.23
C PRO A 809 8.19 14.07 -43.65
N LYS A 810 9.01 13.09 -43.29
CA LYS A 810 8.77 11.67 -43.60
C LYS A 810 7.61 11.09 -42.79
N THR A 811 7.22 11.72 -41.67
CA THR A 811 6.06 11.29 -40.87
C THR A 811 4.75 11.38 -41.66
N THR A 812 4.62 12.38 -42.52
CA THR A 812 3.41 12.68 -43.33
C THR A 812 3.50 12.15 -44.73
N GLN A 813 4.69 11.72 -45.17
CA GLN A 813 4.92 11.28 -46.56
C GLN A 813 4.01 10.08 -46.90
N ASN A 814 3.12 10.28 -47.88
CA ASN A 814 2.10 9.30 -48.28
C ASN A 814 1.16 8.86 -47.10
N ASN A 815 0.96 9.73 -46.12
CA ASN A 815 0.21 9.41 -44.92
C ASN A 815 -0.67 10.62 -44.45
N PRO A 816 -1.75 10.93 -45.16
CA PRO A 816 -2.60 12.10 -44.84
C PRO A 816 -3.30 12.04 -43.49
N ARG A 817 -3.41 10.86 -42.87
CA ARG A 817 -3.98 10.73 -41.51
C ARG A 817 -3.09 11.34 -40.44
N VAL A 818 -1.77 11.42 -40.64
CA VAL A 818 -0.87 12.13 -39.72
C VAL A 818 -1.12 13.62 -39.75
N ASP A 819 -1.41 14.21 -40.94
CA ASP A 819 -1.80 15.64 -41.03
C ASP A 819 -3.13 15.91 -40.32
N ASN A 820 -4.09 14.99 -40.44
CA ASN A 820 -5.35 15.07 -39.68
C ASN A 820 -5.12 15.00 -38.16
N TRP A 821 -4.24 14.12 -37.72
CA TRP A 821 -3.84 14.03 -36.32
C TRP A 821 -3.18 15.34 -35.84
N ASN A 822 -2.21 15.84 -36.57
CA ASN A 822 -1.50 17.06 -36.22
C ASN A 822 -2.46 18.29 -36.14
N ASN A 823 -3.39 18.40 -37.08
CA ASN A 823 -4.41 19.44 -37.09
C ASN A 823 -5.42 19.30 -35.93
N LEU A 824 -5.74 18.08 -35.56
CA LEU A 824 -6.58 17.77 -34.41
C LEU A 824 -5.87 18.17 -33.11
N MET A 825 -4.60 17.79 -32.94
CA MET A 825 -3.83 18.07 -31.71
C MET A 825 -3.59 19.56 -31.50
N LYS A 826 -3.42 20.35 -32.53
CA LYS A 826 -3.30 21.83 -32.46
C LYS A 826 -4.45 22.51 -31.71
N LYS A 827 -5.66 21.94 -31.74
CA LYS A 827 -6.84 22.51 -31.05
C LYS A 827 -6.69 22.48 -29.52
N TYR A 828 -5.89 21.58 -29.00
CA TYR A 828 -5.70 21.33 -27.57
C TYR A 828 -4.45 22.01 -27.02
N GLN A 829 -3.68 22.71 -27.87
CA GLN A 829 -2.35 23.20 -27.50
C GLN A 829 -2.26 24.72 -27.66
N GLU A 830 -1.54 25.33 -26.75
CA GLU A 830 -1.19 26.78 -26.81
C GLU A 830 0.26 26.96 -26.38
N GLY A 831 0.90 28.06 -26.84
CA GLY A 831 2.30 28.32 -26.50
C GLY A 831 2.53 28.50 -25.00
N ILE A 832 3.76 28.25 -24.56
CA ILE A 832 4.21 28.59 -23.21
C ILE A 832 4.47 30.09 -23.09
N GLU A 833 4.61 30.60 -21.88
CA GLU A 833 4.93 32.00 -21.63
C GLU A 833 6.21 32.44 -22.38
N GLY A 834 6.13 33.53 -23.17
CA GLY A 834 7.22 34.04 -23.99
C GLY A 834 7.20 33.59 -25.45
N THR A 835 6.23 32.75 -25.88
CA THR A 835 6.04 32.39 -27.30
C THR A 835 5.45 33.53 -28.12
N LYS A 836 5.73 33.54 -29.42
CA LYS A 836 5.11 34.47 -30.37
C LYS A 836 3.65 34.09 -30.63
N PRO A 837 2.79 35.05 -31.02
CA PRO A 837 1.43 34.76 -31.43
C PRO A 837 1.38 33.68 -32.54
N GLY A 838 0.63 32.58 -32.31
CA GLY A 838 0.51 31.47 -33.25
C GLY A 838 1.60 30.38 -33.14
N GLU A 839 2.64 30.59 -32.34
CA GLU A 839 3.64 29.56 -32.02
C GLU A 839 3.13 28.68 -30.88
N VAL A 840 3.00 27.38 -31.15
CA VAL A 840 2.44 26.40 -30.18
C VAL A 840 3.56 25.65 -29.49
N TRP A 841 4.57 25.21 -30.23
CA TRP A 841 5.71 24.44 -29.70
C TRP A 841 6.99 25.26 -29.76
N VAL A 842 7.77 25.24 -28.71
CA VAL A 842 9.11 25.86 -28.67
C VAL A 842 10.19 24.78 -28.57
N PHE A 843 11.29 25.01 -29.30
CA PHE A 843 12.44 24.12 -29.31
C PHE A 843 13.49 24.57 -28.30
N PHE A 844 13.97 23.62 -27.49
CA PHE A 844 15.09 23.86 -26.60
C PHE A 844 16.39 23.45 -27.28
N SER A 845 17.34 24.38 -27.42
CA SER A 845 18.65 24.08 -27.98
C SER A 845 19.50 23.30 -26.98
N LYS A 846 20.22 22.29 -27.47
CA LYS A 846 21.19 21.53 -26.66
C LYS A 846 22.32 22.47 -26.21
N ASN A 847 22.74 22.33 -24.97
CA ASN A 847 23.86 23.10 -24.46
C ASN A 847 25.15 22.35 -24.86
N ASN A 848 25.91 22.92 -25.79
CA ASN A 848 27.21 22.40 -26.23
C ASN A 848 28.31 22.74 -25.25
#